data_3ea77fbdf90662a47c268151f2c26dea
#
_entry.id   3ea77fbdf90662a47c268151f2c26dea
#
_cell.length_a   1.000
_cell.length_b   1.000
_cell.length_c   1.000
_cell.angle_alpha   90.00
_cell.angle_beta   90.00
_cell.angle_gamma   90.00
#
_symmetry.space_group_name_H-M   'P 1'
#
loop_
_entity.id
_entity.type
_entity.pdbx_description
1 polymer ?
#
loop_
_entity_poly.entity_id
_entity_poly.type
_entity_poly.pdbx_seq_one_letter_code
_entity_poly.pdbx_strand_id
1 'polypeptide(L)'
;MDINQKLTEELEVKRWQVDAAVKLIDEGNTIPFISRYRKEATGSLNDEQLRKLHERLVYLRNLEEKKEQVLSSIEEQEKLTEELKSQILEAGTLVVVEDLYRPYRPKRRTRATIAKEKGLEPLAAVIILQKLKMPLLEEAEKYVSEEKGVVCAEDAIAGAKDIIAESISDEADYRSWIRKITMKKGKLISTAKDPEAESVYEMYYEFEEPLSKLAGHRILALNRGEKEKILTVKIEAPEEEILGYLEKQILHGKNLDTEQALKEAVEDSYKRLIGPAIEREIRSDLTEKAENGAIEVFGKNLHQLLMQPPITGQVVLGWDPAFRTGCKLAVVDPTGKVLGTTVIYPTAPTTPAKIKASKDLLKKIIPKYHITLISLGNGTASRESEQFIVELLKEIPEKVQYVIVNEAGASVYSASKLASEEFPKFDVGQRSAASIARRLQDPLAELVKIEPQSIGVGQYQHDMNQKKLGESLSGVVEDCVNKVGVDLNTASAPLLSYISGISGAIAKNIVAYREENGKFQDRKDLLKVAKLGPKAFEQCAGFMRIQGGKNPLDATGVHPESYGATEKLLERQRFTLEDVAGGNLSGLSKTVKDYKKLSQELEIGEITLGDIVKELEKPARDPRDEMPKPILRTDVLDMKDLKEGMILKGTVRNVIDFGVFVDIGVHQDGLVHISQITDKYIKHPLEAVSVGDIVDVKVMSVDLKKKRIQLTMRGIS
;
A
#
# COMPACT_ATOMS: atom_id res chain seq x y z
N MET A 1 -0.10 14.62 -26.00
CA MET A 1 -0.64 13.21 -25.89
C MET A 1 -2.11 13.28 -25.55
N ASP A 2 -2.95 12.41 -26.11
CA ASP A 2 -4.34 12.23 -25.61
C ASP A 2 -4.30 11.35 -24.37
N ILE A 3 -4.36 11.99 -23.19
CA ILE A 3 -4.28 11.32 -21.89
C ILE A 3 -5.40 10.30 -21.71
N ASN A 4 -6.64 10.66 -22.10
CA ASN A 4 -7.78 9.78 -21.92
C ASN A 4 -7.70 8.54 -22.84
N GLN A 5 -7.16 8.69 -24.05
CA GLN A 5 -6.90 7.56 -24.93
C GLN A 5 -5.84 6.63 -24.33
N LYS A 6 -4.79 7.20 -23.76
CA LYS A 6 -3.72 6.43 -23.11
C LYS A 6 -4.24 5.66 -21.89
N LEU A 7 -5.06 6.29 -21.06
CA LEU A 7 -5.72 5.64 -19.92
C LEU A 7 -6.65 4.51 -20.36
N THR A 8 -7.38 4.70 -21.46
CA THR A 8 -8.25 3.67 -22.06
C THR A 8 -7.48 2.41 -22.43
N GLU A 9 -6.32 2.57 -23.05
CA GLU A 9 -5.45 1.47 -23.46
C GLU A 9 -4.79 0.77 -22.27
N GLU A 10 -4.27 1.54 -21.32
CA GLU A 10 -3.54 1.01 -20.16
C GLU A 10 -4.44 0.29 -19.14
N LEU A 11 -5.68 0.75 -18.97
CA LEU A 11 -6.64 0.21 -18.00
C LEU A 11 -7.62 -0.80 -18.62
N GLU A 12 -7.55 -1.02 -19.94
CA GLU A 12 -8.43 -1.94 -20.68
C GLU A 12 -9.93 -1.65 -20.49
N VAL A 13 -10.28 -0.37 -20.37
CA VAL A 13 -11.66 0.11 -20.21
C VAL A 13 -12.10 0.90 -21.44
N LYS A 14 -13.38 1.21 -21.56
CA LYS A 14 -13.90 1.95 -22.72
C LYS A 14 -13.61 3.45 -22.57
N ARG A 15 -13.36 4.13 -23.70
CA ARG A 15 -13.06 5.57 -23.74
C ARG A 15 -14.10 6.41 -23.01
N TRP A 16 -15.38 6.17 -23.23
CA TRP A 16 -16.44 6.93 -22.58
C TRP A 16 -16.45 6.78 -21.04
N GLN A 17 -16.00 5.63 -20.52
CA GLN A 17 -15.87 5.41 -19.07
C GLN A 17 -14.75 6.28 -18.49
N VAL A 18 -13.62 6.37 -19.21
CA VAL A 18 -12.51 7.24 -18.83
C VAL A 18 -12.92 8.69 -18.87
N ASP A 19 -13.55 9.13 -19.97
CA ASP A 19 -13.99 10.52 -20.11
C ASP A 19 -14.96 10.94 -19.00
N ALA A 20 -15.90 10.08 -18.65
CA ALA A 20 -16.84 10.30 -17.56
C ALA A 20 -16.14 10.33 -16.18
N ALA A 21 -15.24 9.37 -15.92
CA ALA A 21 -14.51 9.30 -14.66
C ALA A 21 -13.59 10.51 -14.46
N VAL A 22 -12.82 10.90 -15.48
CA VAL A 22 -11.95 12.08 -15.45
C VAL A 22 -12.77 13.35 -15.20
N LYS A 23 -13.89 13.53 -15.89
CA LYS A 23 -14.80 14.67 -15.68
C LYS A 23 -15.28 14.75 -14.23
N LEU A 24 -15.76 13.63 -13.67
CA LEU A 24 -16.25 13.58 -12.29
C LEU A 24 -15.14 13.88 -11.27
N ILE A 25 -13.93 13.38 -11.50
CA ILE A 25 -12.76 13.68 -10.66
C ILE A 25 -12.41 15.16 -10.72
N ASP A 26 -12.40 15.75 -11.91
CA ASP A 26 -12.09 17.18 -12.11
C ASP A 26 -13.16 18.11 -11.50
N GLU A 27 -14.39 17.64 -11.41
CA GLU A 27 -15.49 18.31 -10.68
C GLU A 27 -15.36 18.17 -9.14
N GLY A 28 -14.32 17.48 -8.66
CA GLY A 28 -14.01 17.33 -7.23
C GLY A 28 -14.87 16.27 -6.53
N ASN A 29 -15.40 15.29 -7.25
CA ASN A 29 -16.06 14.15 -6.64
C ASN A 29 -15.02 13.16 -6.11
N THR A 30 -15.30 12.57 -4.97
CA THR A 30 -14.44 11.56 -4.35
C THR A 30 -14.62 10.19 -5.02
N ILE A 31 -13.61 9.35 -4.94
CA ILE A 31 -13.65 8.00 -5.54
C ILE A 31 -14.79 7.14 -4.95
N PRO A 32 -15.00 7.07 -3.61
CA PRO A 32 -16.11 6.30 -3.07
C PRO A 32 -17.49 6.80 -3.53
N PHE A 33 -17.66 8.11 -3.68
CA PHE A 33 -18.90 8.67 -4.19
C PHE A 33 -19.14 8.30 -5.68
N ILE A 34 -18.10 8.40 -6.50
CA ILE A 34 -18.19 8.02 -7.93
C ILE A 34 -18.54 6.55 -8.05
N SER A 35 -17.83 5.66 -7.35
CA SER A 35 -18.02 4.22 -7.45
C SER A 35 -19.40 3.76 -6.95
N ARG A 36 -19.95 4.46 -5.97
CA ARG A 36 -21.25 4.09 -5.37
C ARG A 36 -22.43 4.76 -6.07
N TYR A 37 -22.36 6.06 -6.35
CA TYR A 37 -23.50 6.88 -6.77
C TYR A 37 -23.42 7.43 -8.19
N ARG A 38 -22.36 7.12 -8.94
CA ARG A 38 -22.18 7.56 -10.35
C ARG A 38 -21.89 6.38 -11.29
N LYS A 39 -22.39 5.20 -10.94
CA LYS A 39 -22.20 3.95 -11.71
C LYS A 39 -22.74 4.05 -13.13
N GLU A 40 -23.89 4.69 -13.33
CA GLU A 40 -24.47 4.91 -14.66
C GLU A 40 -23.52 5.70 -15.56
N ALA A 41 -22.91 6.76 -15.03
CA ALA A 41 -22.01 7.61 -15.79
C ALA A 41 -20.68 6.91 -16.13
N THR A 42 -20.16 6.06 -15.22
CA THR A 42 -18.85 5.42 -15.36
C THR A 42 -18.93 3.97 -15.87
N GLY A 43 -20.15 3.43 -16.09
CA GLY A 43 -20.31 2.01 -16.45
C GLY A 43 -19.83 1.07 -15.36
N SER A 44 -20.09 1.42 -14.09
CA SER A 44 -19.78 0.63 -12.90
C SER A 44 -18.28 0.40 -12.64
N LEU A 45 -17.43 1.37 -12.96
CA LEU A 45 -16.04 1.32 -12.49
C LEU A 45 -16.01 1.25 -10.96
N ASN A 46 -15.27 0.29 -10.43
CA ASN A 46 -15.13 0.09 -8.99
C ASN A 46 -14.04 1.00 -8.37
N ASP A 47 -13.93 0.99 -7.03
CA ASP A 47 -12.97 1.82 -6.29
C ASP A 47 -11.53 1.58 -6.75
N GLU A 48 -11.12 0.32 -6.93
CA GLU A 48 -9.77 -0.05 -7.36
C GLU A 48 -9.45 0.49 -8.76
N GLN A 49 -10.39 0.33 -9.70
CA GLN A 49 -10.24 0.85 -11.08
C GLN A 49 -10.16 2.37 -11.10
N LEU A 50 -11.00 3.05 -10.31
CA LEU A 50 -11.01 4.51 -10.22
C LEU A 50 -9.73 5.05 -9.55
N ARG A 51 -9.19 4.38 -8.53
CA ARG A 51 -7.92 4.76 -7.90
C ARG A 51 -6.75 4.60 -8.87
N LYS A 52 -6.66 3.47 -9.56
CA LYS A 52 -5.64 3.26 -10.61
C LYS A 52 -5.74 4.31 -11.72
N LEU A 53 -6.97 4.63 -12.15
CA LEU A 53 -7.21 5.69 -13.14
C LEU A 53 -6.72 7.04 -12.62
N HIS A 54 -7.06 7.40 -11.40
CA HIS A 54 -6.66 8.69 -10.80
C HIS A 54 -5.13 8.79 -10.65
N GLU A 55 -4.47 7.77 -10.10
CA GLU A 55 -3.01 7.75 -9.98
C GLU A 55 -2.33 7.90 -11.34
N ARG A 56 -2.82 7.18 -12.35
CA ARG A 56 -2.27 7.24 -13.68
C ARG A 56 -2.56 8.56 -14.39
N LEU A 57 -3.74 9.13 -14.19
CA LEU A 57 -4.11 10.47 -14.67
C LEU A 57 -3.15 11.54 -14.14
N VAL A 58 -2.88 11.52 -12.84
CA VAL A 58 -1.91 12.44 -12.20
C VAL A 58 -0.52 12.29 -12.81
N TYR A 59 -0.05 11.05 -12.98
CA TYR A 59 1.24 10.79 -13.61
C TYR A 59 1.32 11.34 -15.04
N LEU A 60 0.31 11.07 -15.87
CA LEU A 60 0.30 11.52 -17.27
C LEU A 60 0.19 13.05 -17.39
N ARG A 61 -0.55 13.70 -16.51
CA ARG A 61 -0.61 15.18 -16.43
C ARG A 61 0.75 15.77 -16.05
N ASN A 62 1.43 15.19 -15.05
CA ASN A 62 2.78 15.60 -14.68
C ASN A 62 3.79 15.38 -15.81
N LEU A 63 3.63 14.29 -16.59
CA LEU A 63 4.48 14.02 -17.75
C LEU A 63 4.29 15.09 -18.84
N GLU A 64 3.05 15.48 -19.17
CA GLU A 64 2.79 16.53 -20.16
C GLU A 64 3.28 17.90 -19.67
N GLU A 65 3.07 18.25 -18.41
CA GLU A 65 3.61 19.47 -17.81
C GLU A 65 5.15 19.51 -17.89
N LYS A 66 5.80 18.38 -17.60
CA LYS A 66 7.26 18.26 -17.72
C LYS A 66 7.74 18.43 -19.17
N LYS A 67 7.02 17.89 -20.15
CA LYS A 67 7.32 18.10 -21.56
C LYS A 67 7.26 19.58 -21.94
N GLU A 68 6.22 20.28 -21.53
CA GLU A 68 6.06 21.72 -21.77
C GLU A 68 7.23 22.54 -21.16
N GLN A 69 7.59 22.24 -19.91
CA GLN A 69 8.73 22.87 -19.24
C GLN A 69 10.05 22.64 -19.99
N VAL A 70 10.28 21.40 -20.46
CA VAL A 70 11.49 21.03 -21.20
C VAL A 70 11.53 21.73 -22.55
N LEU A 71 10.43 21.75 -23.30
CA LEU A 71 10.32 22.43 -24.58
C LEU A 71 10.60 23.91 -24.44
N SER A 72 10.00 24.59 -23.46
CA SER A 72 10.23 26.00 -23.17
C SER A 72 11.71 26.28 -22.83
N SER A 73 12.32 25.45 -21.99
CA SER A 73 13.72 25.59 -21.61
C SER A 73 14.69 25.42 -22.78
N ILE A 74 14.39 24.54 -23.74
CA ILE A 74 15.24 24.34 -24.93
C ILE A 74 15.02 25.46 -25.95
N GLU A 75 13.79 25.95 -26.09
CA GLU A 75 13.42 27.09 -26.96
C GLU A 75 14.10 28.36 -26.51
N GLU A 76 14.13 28.67 -25.21
CA GLU A 76 14.87 29.79 -24.62
C GLU A 76 16.38 29.77 -24.92
N GLN A 77 16.92 28.56 -25.18
CA GLN A 77 18.32 28.37 -25.58
C GLN A 77 18.52 28.48 -27.10
N GLU A 78 17.46 28.74 -27.86
CA GLU A 78 17.46 28.76 -29.35
C GLU A 78 17.96 27.42 -29.98
N LYS A 79 17.76 26.29 -29.31
CA LYS A 79 18.23 24.95 -29.71
C LYS A 79 17.14 23.98 -30.05
N LEU A 80 15.87 24.39 -30.00
CA LEU A 80 14.74 23.53 -30.28
C LEU A 80 14.58 23.32 -31.79
N THR A 81 14.73 22.07 -32.23
CA THR A 81 14.46 21.64 -33.62
C THR A 81 13.09 20.97 -33.70
N GLU A 82 12.45 20.96 -34.88
CA GLU A 82 11.17 20.28 -35.06
C GLU A 82 11.25 18.77 -34.79
N GLU A 83 12.38 18.13 -35.11
CA GLU A 83 12.62 16.72 -34.83
C GLU A 83 12.66 16.45 -33.30
N LEU A 84 13.45 17.23 -32.55
CA LEU A 84 13.54 17.11 -31.09
C LEU A 84 12.20 17.40 -30.41
N LYS A 85 11.47 18.38 -30.90
CA LYS A 85 10.12 18.69 -30.43
C LYS A 85 9.17 17.51 -30.61
N SER A 86 9.20 16.85 -31.79
CA SER A 86 8.41 15.65 -32.05
C SER A 86 8.77 14.52 -31.10
N GLN A 87 10.08 14.25 -30.91
CA GLN A 87 10.56 13.21 -29.99
C GLN A 87 10.12 13.46 -28.54
N ILE A 88 10.19 14.71 -28.07
CA ILE A 88 9.74 15.06 -26.70
C ILE A 88 8.24 14.89 -26.56
N LEU A 89 7.44 15.34 -27.53
CA LEU A 89 5.99 15.20 -27.52
C LEU A 89 5.54 13.73 -27.57
N GLU A 90 6.25 12.88 -28.30
CA GLU A 90 5.97 11.44 -28.42
C GLU A 90 6.49 10.62 -27.23
N ALA A 91 7.38 11.18 -26.40
CA ALA A 91 7.93 10.49 -25.25
C ALA A 91 6.83 9.95 -24.31
N GLY A 92 6.84 8.65 -24.04
CA GLY A 92 5.83 7.97 -23.24
C GLY A 92 6.14 7.93 -21.72
N THR A 93 7.35 8.34 -21.31
CA THR A 93 7.80 8.29 -19.92
C THR A 93 8.70 9.48 -19.58
N LEU A 94 8.75 9.82 -18.29
CA LEU A 94 9.65 10.88 -17.78
C LEU A 94 11.11 10.57 -18.08
N VAL A 95 11.53 9.32 -18.04
CA VAL A 95 12.93 8.91 -18.33
C VAL A 95 13.34 9.28 -19.75
N VAL A 96 12.46 9.04 -20.72
CA VAL A 96 12.72 9.42 -22.13
C VAL A 96 12.81 10.93 -22.28
N VAL A 97 11.91 11.67 -21.63
CA VAL A 97 11.95 13.15 -21.64
C VAL A 97 13.27 13.68 -21.03
N GLU A 98 13.70 13.10 -19.91
CA GLU A 98 14.95 13.49 -19.24
C GLU A 98 16.19 13.15 -20.08
N ASP A 99 16.20 12.00 -20.77
CA ASP A 99 17.30 11.64 -21.68
C ASP A 99 17.39 12.63 -22.85
N LEU A 100 16.27 13.01 -23.47
CA LEU A 100 16.23 14.01 -24.55
C LEU A 100 16.61 15.42 -24.08
N TYR A 101 16.27 15.78 -22.84
CA TYR A 101 16.61 17.08 -22.25
C TYR A 101 18.05 17.17 -21.77
N ARG A 102 18.71 16.05 -21.53
CA ARG A 102 20.04 15.97 -20.89
C ARG A 102 21.13 16.84 -21.54
N PRO A 103 21.26 16.92 -22.87
CA PRO A 103 22.23 17.81 -23.53
C PRO A 103 22.00 19.31 -23.26
N TYR A 104 20.76 19.70 -22.99
CA TYR A 104 20.29 21.09 -22.84
C TYR A 104 20.14 21.52 -21.38
N ARG A 105 20.20 20.55 -20.46
CA ARG A 105 20.04 20.82 -19.03
C ARG A 105 21.24 21.60 -18.50
N PRO A 106 21.04 22.70 -17.73
CA PRO A 106 22.13 23.38 -17.06
C PRO A 106 22.93 22.43 -16.19
N LYS A 107 24.21 22.29 -16.50
CA LYS A 107 25.14 21.40 -15.78
C LYS A 107 25.96 22.16 -14.77
N ARG A 108 26.29 21.51 -13.64
CA ARG A 108 27.36 21.99 -12.77
C ARG A 108 28.69 21.91 -13.52
N ARG A 109 29.70 22.65 -13.03
CA ARG A 109 31.05 22.64 -13.64
C ARG A 109 31.63 21.22 -13.71
N THR A 110 31.65 20.65 -14.92
CA THR A 110 32.15 19.30 -15.24
C THR A 110 33.55 19.37 -15.80
N ARG A 111 34.24 18.21 -15.94
CA ARG A 111 35.51 18.14 -16.65
C ARG A 111 35.38 18.65 -18.08
N ALA A 112 34.34 18.29 -18.78
CA ALA A 112 34.06 18.76 -20.13
C ALA A 112 33.81 20.28 -20.17
N THR A 113 33.10 20.86 -19.21
CA THR A 113 32.91 22.31 -19.12
C THR A 113 34.24 23.03 -18.93
N ILE A 114 35.10 22.52 -18.04
CA ILE A 114 36.44 23.06 -17.82
C ILE A 114 37.27 22.96 -19.10
N ALA A 115 37.21 21.85 -19.82
CA ALA A 115 37.95 21.66 -21.10
C ALA A 115 37.44 22.63 -22.19
N LYS A 116 36.13 22.90 -22.23
CA LYS A 116 35.53 23.90 -23.14
C LYS A 116 35.99 25.34 -22.79
N GLU A 117 36.02 25.68 -21.50
CA GLU A 117 36.58 26.97 -21.02
C GLU A 117 38.05 27.15 -21.45
N LYS A 118 38.80 26.06 -21.49
CA LYS A 118 40.19 26.03 -22.00
C LYS A 118 40.32 26.14 -23.54
N GLY A 119 39.21 26.11 -24.26
CA GLY A 119 39.16 26.23 -25.72
C GLY A 119 39.47 24.94 -26.48
N LEU A 120 39.23 23.76 -25.87
CA LEU A 120 39.54 22.46 -26.44
C LEU A 120 38.38 21.84 -27.26
N GLU A 121 37.26 22.53 -27.41
CA GLU A 121 36.12 22.05 -28.21
C GLU A 121 36.45 21.82 -29.69
N PRO A 122 37.23 22.69 -30.38
CA PRO A 122 37.66 22.41 -31.75
C PRO A 122 38.55 21.17 -31.89
N LEU A 123 39.42 20.88 -30.92
CA LEU A 123 40.25 19.66 -30.92
C LEU A 123 39.37 18.42 -30.77
N ALA A 124 38.37 18.47 -29.88
CA ALA A 124 37.38 17.40 -29.75
C ALA A 124 36.63 17.15 -31.09
N ALA A 125 36.24 18.22 -31.78
CA ALA A 125 35.60 18.11 -33.09
C ALA A 125 36.51 17.45 -34.14
N VAL A 126 37.79 17.80 -34.17
CA VAL A 126 38.80 17.19 -35.06
C VAL A 126 38.95 15.67 -34.81
N ILE A 127 38.98 15.28 -33.53
CA ILE A 127 39.04 13.86 -33.13
C ILE A 127 37.80 13.11 -33.58
N ILE A 128 36.61 13.67 -33.36
CA ILE A 128 35.32 13.06 -33.75
C ILE A 128 35.24 12.89 -35.27
N LEU A 129 35.68 13.85 -36.04
CA LEU A 129 35.65 13.80 -37.51
C LEU A 129 36.52 12.69 -38.09
N GLN A 130 37.55 12.21 -37.37
CA GLN A 130 38.45 11.10 -37.74
C GLN A 130 39.10 11.24 -39.14
N LYS A 131 39.27 12.47 -39.61
CA LYS A 131 39.84 12.81 -40.94
C LYS A 131 41.26 13.37 -40.85
N LEU A 132 41.88 13.30 -39.69
CA LEU A 132 43.23 13.84 -39.45
C LEU A 132 44.26 13.10 -40.31
N LYS A 133 45.14 13.87 -40.95
CA LYS A 133 46.19 13.34 -41.82
C LYS A 133 47.60 13.38 -41.19
N MET A 134 47.71 13.94 -40.01
CA MET A 134 48.92 14.05 -39.20
C MET A 134 48.77 13.35 -37.87
N PRO A 135 49.82 13.10 -37.10
CA PRO A 135 49.70 12.59 -35.73
C PRO A 135 48.82 13.49 -34.84
N LEU A 136 48.01 12.89 -34.01
CA LEU A 136 47.09 13.62 -33.11
C LEU A 136 47.85 14.55 -32.16
N LEU A 137 49.05 14.15 -31.74
CA LEU A 137 49.89 14.95 -30.85
C LEU A 137 50.31 16.28 -31.49
N GLU A 138 50.70 16.27 -32.77
CA GLU A 138 51.05 17.47 -33.54
C GLU A 138 49.86 18.42 -33.72
N GLU A 139 48.68 17.88 -33.91
CA GLU A 139 47.46 18.70 -33.97
C GLU A 139 47.15 19.32 -32.61
N ALA A 140 47.30 18.56 -31.51
CA ALA A 140 47.05 18.98 -30.16
C ALA A 140 47.97 20.10 -29.65
N GLU A 141 49.22 20.15 -30.17
CA GLU A 141 50.17 21.22 -29.84
C GLU A 141 49.63 22.63 -30.17
N LYS A 142 48.76 22.75 -31.16
CA LYS A 142 48.12 24.02 -31.53
C LYS A 142 47.20 24.58 -30.44
N TYR A 143 46.79 23.76 -29.49
CA TYR A 143 45.88 24.11 -28.42
C TYR A 143 46.57 24.26 -27.06
N VAL A 144 47.89 24.12 -27.01
CA VAL A 144 48.67 24.39 -25.81
C VAL A 144 48.67 25.87 -25.49
N SER A 145 48.30 26.23 -24.28
CA SER A 145 48.21 27.61 -23.78
C SER A 145 48.34 27.64 -22.25
N GLU A 146 49.45 28.16 -21.75
CA GLU A 146 49.64 28.34 -20.30
C GLU A 146 48.58 29.27 -19.68
N GLU A 147 48.15 30.33 -20.39
CA GLU A 147 47.11 31.24 -19.93
C GLU A 147 45.76 30.53 -19.71
N LYS A 148 45.49 29.53 -20.51
CA LYS A 148 44.25 28.73 -20.39
C LYS A 148 44.45 27.46 -19.55
N GLY A 149 45.65 27.26 -19.01
CA GLY A 149 45.96 26.10 -18.19
C GLY A 149 46.06 24.78 -18.96
N VAL A 150 46.49 24.82 -20.22
CA VAL A 150 46.83 23.65 -21.04
C VAL A 150 48.37 23.63 -21.20
N VAL A 151 49.03 22.75 -20.47
CA VAL A 151 50.48 22.77 -20.31
C VAL A 151 51.20 22.03 -21.44
N CYS A 152 50.56 20.97 -21.97
CA CYS A 152 51.15 20.14 -23.04
C CYS A 152 50.06 19.59 -23.96
N ALA A 153 50.48 18.95 -25.06
CA ALA A 153 49.58 18.35 -26.04
C ALA A 153 48.72 17.20 -25.43
N GLU A 154 49.30 16.45 -24.52
CA GLU A 154 48.62 15.37 -23.80
C GLU A 154 47.47 15.92 -22.94
N ASP A 155 47.67 17.08 -22.28
CA ASP A 155 46.60 17.77 -21.51
C ASP A 155 45.49 18.23 -22.45
N ALA A 156 45.83 18.73 -23.64
CA ALA A 156 44.86 19.12 -24.65
C ALA A 156 43.99 17.92 -25.11
N ILE A 157 44.65 16.78 -25.39
CA ILE A 157 43.96 15.53 -25.78
C ILE A 157 43.09 15.01 -24.65
N ALA A 158 43.58 15.03 -23.41
CA ALA A 158 42.81 14.62 -22.25
C ALA A 158 41.51 15.45 -22.07
N GLY A 159 41.64 16.79 -22.19
CA GLY A 159 40.46 17.67 -22.14
C GLY A 159 39.52 17.47 -23.32
N ALA A 160 40.02 17.24 -24.52
CA ALA A 160 39.19 16.91 -25.68
C ALA A 160 38.44 15.58 -25.47
N LYS A 161 39.08 14.55 -24.91
CA LYS A 161 38.44 13.28 -24.54
C LYS A 161 37.34 13.46 -23.48
N ASP A 162 37.53 14.34 -22.50
CA ASP A 162 36.48 14.65 -21.52
C ASP A 162 35.23 15.27 -22.18
N ILE A 163 35.42 16.15 -23.17
CA ILE A 163 34.32 16.72 -23.95
C ILE A 163 33.60 15.62 -24.75
N ILE A 164 34.36 14.76 -25.42
CA ILE A 164 33.82 13.67 -26.22
C ILE A 164 33.03 12.67 -25.32
N ALA A 165 33.64 12.28 -24.20
CA ALA A 165 33.00 11.37 -23.24
C ALA A 165 31.67 11.89 -22.72
N GLU A 166 31.59 13.20 -22.41
CA GLU A 166 30.32 13.82 -21.99
C GLU A 166 29.29 13.85 -23.12
N SER A 167 29.73 14.18 -24.35
CA SER A 167 28.86 14.18 -25.54
C SER A 167 28.24 12.79 -25.78
N ILE A 168 29.05 11.73 -25.71
CA ILE A 168 28.58 10.34 -25.83
C ILE A 168 27.58 10.01 -24.70
N SER A 169 27.85 10.44 -23.49
CA SER A 169 26.99 10.18 -22.35
C SER A 169 25.61 10.90 -22.40
N ASP A 170 25.53 11.98 -23.16
CA ASP A 170 24.36 12.78 -23.35
C ASP A 170 23.43 12.26 -24.47
N GLU A 171 23.92 11.33 -25.29
CA GLU A 171 23.16 10.79 -26.41
C GLU A 171 22.04 9.89 -25.96
N ALA A 172 20.81 10.30 -26.22
CA ALA A 172 19.60 9.63 -25.71
C ALA A 172 19.44 8.21 -26.27
N ASP A 173 19.80 7.99 -27.54
CA ASP A 173 19.70 6.68 -28.19
C ASP A 173 20.66 5.67 -27.58
N TYR A 174 21.90 6.10 -27.28
CA TYR A 174 22.87 5.23 -26.61
C TYR A 174 22.41 4.84 -25.21
N ARG A 175 21.90 5.79 -24.45
CA ARG A 175 21.36 5.54 -23.11
C ARG A 175 20.17 4.58 -23.15
N SER A 176 19.23 4.80 -24.07
CA SER A 176 18.07 3.94 -24.25
C SER A 176 18.46 2.51 -24.59
N TRP A 177 19.42 2.34 -25.52
CA TRP A 177 19.90 1.02 -25.91
C TRP A 177 20.64 0.32 -24.75
N ILE A 178 21.56 1.02 -24.08
CA ILE A 178 22.32 0.49 -22.94
C ILE A 178 21.39 0.07 -21.80
N ARG A 179 20.37 0.88 -21.48
CA ARG A 179 19.37 0.54 -20.48
C ARG A 179 18.61 -0.74 -20.84
N LYS A 180 18.18 -0.87 -22.09
CA LYS A 180 17.46 -2.05 -22.58
C LYS A 180 18.32 -3.32 -22.53
N ILE A 181 19.56 -3.25 -22.96
CA ILE A 181 20.45 -4.43 -22.96
C ILE A 181 20.84 -4.83 -21.54
N THR A 182 21.09 -3.87 -20.66
CA THR A 182 21.38 -4.11 -19.24
C THR A 182 20.18 -4.77 -18.56
N MET A 183 18.96 -4.29 -18.78
CA MET A 183 17.75 -4.94 -18.24
C MET A 183 17.56 -6.36 -18.75
N LYS A 184 17.92 -6.63 -20.02
CA LYS A 184 17.73 -7.94 -20.64
C LYS A 184 18.77 -8.97 -20.22
N LYS A 185 20.03 -8.57 -20.11
CA LYS A 185 21.19 -9.47 -19.91
C LYS A 185 21.93 -9.25 -18.60
N GLY A 186 21.69 -8.13 -17.93
CA GLY A 186 22.34 -7.80 -16.67
C GLY A 186 21.87 -8.69 -15.52
N LYS A 187 22.69 -8.76 -14.50
CA LYS A 187 22.44 -9.53 -13.27
C LYS A 187 22.58 -8.63 -12.06
N LEU A 188 21.78 -8.89 -11.03
CA LEU A 188 21.98 -8.31 -9.70
C LEU A 188 22.91 -9.23 -8.92
N ILE A 189 24.00 -8.66 -8.39
CA ILE A 189 24.98 -9.36 -7.59
C ILE A 189 24.97 -8.77 -6.18
N SER A 190 25.01 -9.62 -5.18
CA SER A 190 25.18 -9.23 -3.79
C SER A 190 26.30 -10.02 -3.14
N THR A 191 27.11 -9.33 -2.35
CA THR A 191 28.21 -9.91 -1.58
C THR A 191 28.15 -9.41 -0.15
N ALA A 192 28.55 -10.26 0.82
CA ALA A 192 28.70 -9.82 2.19
C ALA A 192 29.90 -8.87 2.33
N LYS A 193 29.78 -7.85 3.20
CA LYS A 193 30.94 -7.04 3.61
C LYS A 193 31.85 -7.80 4.59
N ASP A 194 31.26 -8.63 5.43
CA ASP A 194 31.94 -9.55 6.33
C ASP A 194 31.28 -10.94 6.19
N PRO A 195 31.91 -11.87 5.45
CA PRO A 195 31.35 -13.19 5.21
C PRO A 195 31.23 -14.06 6.45
N GLU A 196 31.96 -13.78 7.54
CA GLU A 196 31.95 -14.55 8.77
C GLU A 196 30.87 -14.05 9.76
N ALA A 197 30.22 -12.89 9.49
CA ALA A 197 29.20 -12.35 10.36
C ALA A 197 27.86 -13.10 10.17
N GLU A 198 27.28 -13.60 11.25
CA GLU A 198 25.94 -14.15 11.23
C GLU A 198 24.89 -13.05 11.04
N SER A 199 23.99 -13.21 10.07
CA SER A 199 22.89 -12.28 9.87
C SER A 199 21.68 -12.96 9.21
N VAL A 200 20.55 -12.26 9.18
CA VAL A 200 19.34 -12.70 8.46
C VAL A 200 19.51 -12.66 6.93
N TYR A 201 20.63 -12.12 6.44
CA TYR A 201 20.92 -11.95 5.02
C TYR A 201 21.93 -12.99 4.47
N GLU A 202 22.27 -14.04 5.20
CA GLU A 202 23.23 -15.07 4.79
C GLU A 202 22.93 -15.64 3.40
N MET A 203 21.66 -15.79 3.05
CA MET A 203 21.25 -16.26 1.72
C MET A 203 21.61 -15.30 0.56
N TYR A 204 22.02 -14.09 0.89
CA TYR A 204 22.43 -13.03 -0.07
C TYR A 204 23.93 -12.72 -0.02
N TYR A 205 24.73 -13.46 0.74
CA TYR A 205 26.17 -13.23 0.88
C TYR A 205 26.94 -13.55 -0.42
N GLU A 206 26.48 -14.52 -1.17
CA GLU A 206 26.92 -14.86 -2.53
C GLU A 206 25.69 -15.05 -3.40
N PHE A 207 25.12 -13.95 -3.85
CA PHE A 207 23.85 -13.98 -4.59
C PHE A 207 24.01 -13.38 -5.97
N GLU A 208 23.50 -14.08 -6.97
CA GLU A 208 23.47 -13.65 -8.37
C GLU A 208 22.15 -14.06 -9.01
N GLU A 209 21.43 -13.10 -9.62
CA GLU A 209 20.20 -13.39 -10.34
C GLU A 209 20.01 -12.43 -11.54
N PRO A 210 19.52 -12.93 -12.71
CA PRO A 210 19.18 -12.06 -13.83
C PRO A 210 18.12 -11.03 -13.45
N LEU A 211 18.31 -9.76 -13.85
CA LEU A 211 17.38 -8.67 -13.56
C LEU A 211 15.94 -8.96 -14.00
N SER A 212 15.78 -9.68 -15.11
CA SER A 212 14.47 -10.05 -15.67
C SER A 212 13.68 -11.08 -14.84
N LYS A 213 14.34 -11.78 -13.90
CA LYS A 213 13.74 -12.83 -13.06
C LYS A 213 13.64 -12.42 -11.59
N LEU A 214 14.16 -11.26 -11.24
CA LEU A 214 14.31 -10.84 -9.86
C LEU A 214 12.92 -10.53 -9.22
N ALA A 215 12.61 -11.24 -8.15
CA ALA A 215 11.36 -11.04 -7.41
C ALA A 215 11.42 -9.81 -6.49
N GLY A 216 10.27 -9.11 -6.33
CA GLY A 216 10.20 -7.86 -5.56
C GLY A 216 10.66 -7.99 -4.11
N HIS A 217 10.29 -9.05 -3.41
CA HIS A 217 10.72 -9.28 -2.02
C HIS A 217 12.24 -9.42 -1.87
N ARG A 218 12.95 -9.97 -2.89
CA ARG A 218 14.41 -10.06 -2.89
C ARG A 218 15.05 -8.69 -3.06
N ILE A 219 14.47 -7.84 -3.92
CA ILE A 219 14.93 -6.45 -4.10
C ILE A 219 14.82 -5.69 -2.76
N LEU A 220 13.69 -5.79 -2.08
CA LEU A 220 13.50 -5.13 -0.78
C LEU A 220 14.45 -5.66 0.30
N ALA A 221 14.68 -6.98 0.34
CA ALA A 221 15.64 -7.61 1.26
C ALA A 221 17.06 -7.12 1.00
N LEU A 222 17.50 -7.11 -0.27
CA LEU A 222 18.83 -6.66 -0.68
C LEU A 222 19.04 -5.17 -0.37
N ASN A 223 18.07 -4.33 -0.66
CA ASN A 223 18.12 -2.90 -0.34
C ASN A 223 18.25 -2.67 1.18
N ARG A 224 17.53 -3.43 2.00
CA ARG A 224 17.64 -3.35 3.46
C ARG A 224 19.00 -3.82 3.96
N GLY A 225 19.51 -4.95 3.47
CA GLY A 225 20.84 -5.46 3.82
C GLY A 225 21.97 -4.49 3.43
N GLU A 226 21.84 -3.78 2.30
CA GLU A 226 22.75 -2.73 1.88
C GLU A 226 22.67 -1.48 2.79
N LYS A 227 21.46 -1.04 3.14
CA LYS A 227 21.19 0.07 4.08
C LYS A 227 21.77 -0.22 5.47
N GLU A 228 21.66 -1.45 5.93
CA GLU A 228 22.23 -1.93 7.18
C GLU A 228 23.76 -2.17 7.11
N LYS A 229 24.37 -1.94 5.94
CA LYS A 229 25.81 -2.10 5.67
C LYS A 229 26.33 -3.54 5.80
N ILE A 230 25.47 -4.52 5.69
CA ILE A 230 25.81 -5.95 5.70
C ILE A 230 26.15 -6.42 4.30
N LEU A 231 25.39 -5.96 3.30
CA LEU A 231 25.59 -6.33 1.90
C LEU A 231 26.21 -5.20 1.07
N THR A 232 26.85 -5.60 -0.01
CA THR A 232 27.19 -4.74 -1.16
C THR A 232 26.43 -5.25 -2.36
N VAL A 233 25.61 -4.39 -2.98
CA VAL A 233 24.73 -4.77 -4.08
C VAL A 233 25.10 -3.99 -5.34
N LYS A 234 25.29 -4.68 -6.48
CA LYS A 234 25.66 -4.09 -7.76
C LYS A 234 24.91 -4.74 -8.92
N ILE A 235 24.80 -4.01 -10.01
CA ILE A 235 24.35 -4.58 -11.28
C ILE A 235 25.59 -4.87 -12.14
N GLU A 236 25.74 -6.11 -12.51
CA GLU A 236 26.71 -6.54 -13.54
C GLU A 236 26.05 -6.42 -14.91
N ALA A 237 26.47 -5.41 -15.67
CA ALA A 237 26.02 -5.18 -17.03
C ALA A 237 26.88 -5.96 -18.05
N PRO A 238 26.37 -6.23 -19.26
CA PRO A 238 27.16 -6.85 -20.33
C PRO A 238 28.13 -5.82 -20.95
N GLU A 239 29.19 -5.48 -20.21
CA GLU A 239 30.12 -4.37 -20.51
C GLU A 239 30.78 -4.50 -21.90
N GLU A 240 31.28 -5.70 -22.27
CA GLU A 240 31.91 -5.92 -23.57
C GLU A 240 30.96 -5.64 -24.74
N GLU A 241 29.68 -6.06 -24.61
CA GLU A 241 28.68 -5.82 -25.65
C GLU A 241 28.34 -4.33 -25.75
N ILE A 242 28.28 -3.64 -24.60
CA ILE A 242 27.97 -2.20 -24.52
C ILE A 242 29.12 -1.39 -25.17
N LEU A 243 30.36 -1.67 -24.81
CA LEU A 243 31.51 -0.99 -25.38
C LEU A 243 31.62 -1.26 -26.89
N GLY A 244 31.42 -2.52 -27.31
CA GLY A 244 31.40 -2.88 -28.73
C GLY A 244 30.30 -2.18 -29.52
N TYR A 245 29.13 -1.99 -28.92
CA TYR A 245 28.06 -1.21 -29.54
C TYR A 245 28.44 0.27 -29.69
N LEU A 246 28.95 0.91 -28.63
CA LEU A 246 29.35 2.32 -28.67
C LEU A 246 30.51 2.55 -29.66
N GLU A 247 31.52 1.68 -29.66
CA GLU A 247 32.60 1.74 -30.62
C GLU A 247 32.11 1.66 -32.06
N LYS A 248 31.19 0.74 -32.35
CA LYS A 248 30.58 0.59 -33.68
C LYS A 248 29.83 1.84 -34.13
N GLN A 249 29.20 2.57 -33.20
CA GLN A 249 28.48 3.81 -33.51
C GLN A 249 29.43 5.00 -33.72
N ILE A 250 30.61 4.99 -33.12
CA ILE A 250 31.49 6.17 -33.03
C ILE A 250 32.72 6.04 -33.94
N LEU A 251 33.27 4.84 -34.12
CA LEU A 251 34.50 4.62 -34.89
C LEU A 251 34.17 4.40 -36.36
N HIS A 252 34.52 5.37 -37.20
CA HIS A 252 34.28 5.34 -38.66
C HIS A 252 35.53 5.67 -39.49
N GLY A 253 36.61 6.13 -38.85
CA GLY A 253 37.83 6.57 -39.49
C GLY A 253 38.88 5.46 -39.65
N LYS A 254 40.01 5.84 -40.29
CA LYS A 254 41.17 4.95 -40.48
C LYS A 254 42.42 5.47 -39.81
N ASN A 255 42.35 6.58 -39.09
CA ASN A 255 43.49 7.14 -38.36
C ASN A 255 43.61 6.48 -36.99
N LEU A 256 44.69 5.76 -36.75
CA LEU A 256 44.93 4.98 -35.53
C LEU A 256 44.96 5.84 -34.25
N ASP A 257 45.52 7.06 -34.32
CA ASP A 257 45.66 7.92 -33.15
C ASP A 257 44.31 8.46 -32.71
N THR A 258 43.46 8.89 -33.64
CA THR A 258 42.09 9.34 -33.34
C THR A 258 41.18 8.17 -32.92
N GLU A 259 41.39 6.99 -33.50
CA GLU A 259 40.68 5.77 -33.11
C GLU A 259 40.99 5.39 -31.65
N GLN A 260 42.27 5.43 -31.25
CA GLN A 260 42.66 5.14 -29.88
C GLN A 260 42.07 6.16 -28.89
N ALA A 261 42.16 7.45 -29.20
CA ALA A 261 41.60 8.50 -28.36
C ALA A 261 40.08 8.37 -28.20
N LEU A 262 39.37 7.98 -29.25
CA LEU A 262 37.91 7.73 -29.20
C LEU A 262 37.58 6.48 -28.42
N LYS A 263 38.31 5.37 -28.53
CA LYS A 263 38.12 4.18 -27.71
C LYS A 263 38.24 4.51 -26.21
N GLU A 264 39.28 5.27 -25.85
CA GLU A 264 39.47 5.71 -24.47
C GLU A 264 38.33 6.64 -23.99
N ALA A 265 37.82 7.53 -24.84
CA ALA A 265 36.71 8.40 -24.54
C ALA A 265 35.39 7.60 -24.39
N VAL A 266 35.17 6.57 -25.21
CA VAL A 266 34.01 5.64 -25.10
C VAL A 266 34.06 4.88 -23.78
N GLU A 267 35.23 4.32 -23.45
CA GLU A 267 35.39 3.57 -22.19
C GLU A 267 35.17 4.48 -20.96
N ASP A 268 35.77 5.69 -20.96
CA ASP A 268 35.56 6.66 -19.88
C ASP A 268 34.10 7.12 -19.78
N SER A 269 33.45 7.40 -20.93
CA SER A 269 32.04 7.76 -20.98
C SER A 269 31.15 6.68 -20.34
N TYR A 270 31.39 5.42 -20.70
CA TYR A 270 30.60 4.33 -20.12
C TYR A 270 30.93 4.13 -18.65
N LYS A 271 32.19 3.91 -18.28
CA LYS A 271 32.57 3.56 -16.89
C LYS A 271 32.31 4.66 -15.89
N ARG A 272 32.52 5.91 -16.26
CA ARG A 272 32.39 7.06 -15.35
C ARG A 272 31.02 7.72 -15.39
N LEU A 273 30.38 7.81 -16.55
CA LEU A 273 29.18 8.62 -16.74
C LEU A 273 27.91 7.77 -16.96
N ILE A 274 27.91 6.89 -17.96
CA ILE A 274 26.68 6.16 -18.37
C ILE A 274 26.38 5.00 -17.41
N GLY A 275 27.36 4.10 -17.21
CA GLY A 275 27.16 2.89 -16.42
C GLY A 275 26.63 3.15 -15.03
N PRO A 276 27.30 3.99 -14.20
CA PRO A 276 26.78 4.30 -12.85
C PRO A 276 25.43 5.01 -12.83
N ALA A 277 25.12 5.79 -13.87
CA ALA A 277 23.82 6.47 -13.97
C ALA A 277 22.70 5.46 -14.27
N ILE A 278 22.90 4.61 -15.28
CA ILE A 278 21.93 3.59 -15.67
C ILE A 278 21.75 2.54 -14.57
N GLU A 279 22.82 2.16 -13.88
CA GLU A 279 22.70 1.28 -12.71
C GLU A 279 21.77 1.86 -11.64
N ARG A 280 21.96 3.14 -11.27
CA ARG A 280 21.07 3.83 -10.33
C ARG A 280 19.63 3.90 -10.83
N GLU A 281 19.44 4.23 -12.11
CA GLU A 281 18.12 4.28 -12.73
C GLU A 281 17.43 2.91 -12.66
N ILE A 282 18.09 1.84 -13.09
CA ILE A 282 17.53 0.48 -13.06
C ILE A 282 17.24 0.03 -11.61
N ARG A 283 18.15 0.29 -10.67
CA ARG A 283 17.92 -0.05 -9.27
C ARG A 283 16.73 0.72 -8.70
N SER A 284 16.58 2.00 -9.06
CA SER A 284 15.41 2.81 -8.66
C SER A 284 14.12 2.25 -9.24
N ASP A 285 14.10 1.91 -10.52
CA ASP A 285 12.93 1.34 -11.20
C ASP A 285 12.53 -0.03 -10.61
N LEU A 286 13.51 -0.89 -10.33
CA LEU A 286 13.28 -2.19 -9.70
C LEU A 286 12.74 -2.02 -8.28
N THR A 287 13.28 -1.07 -7.52
CA THR A 287 12.81 -0.75 -6.17
C THR A 287 11.39 -0.23 -6.20
N GLU A 288 11.07 0.72 -7.08
CA GLU A 288 9.72 1.26 -7.22
C GLU A 288 8.69 0.17 -7.59
N LYS A 289 9.04 -0.71 -8.52
CA LYS A 289 8.17 -1.85 -8.89
C LYS A 289 7.97 -2.80 -7.71
N ALA A 290 9.03 -3.10 -6.95
CA ALA A 290 8.97 -3.96 -5.78
C ALA A 290 8.10 -3.34 -4.67
N GLU A 291 8.28 -2.04 -4.40
CA GLU A 291 7.47 -1.29 -3.44
C GLU A 291 6.00 -1.25 -3.85
N ASN A 292 5.71 -0.99 -5.13
CA ASN A 292 4.33 -0.95 -5.63
C ASN A 292 3.62 -2.30 -5.45
N GLY A 293 4.29 -3.39 -5.80
CA GLY A 293 3.76 -4.74 -5.60
C GLY A 293 3.52 -5.06 -4.12
N ALA A 294 4.46 -4.68 -3.25
CA ALA A 294 4.31 -4.87 -1.81
C ALA A 294 3.17 -4.02 -1.22
N ILE A 295 3.05 -2.75 -1.62
CA ILE A 295 1.98 -1.85 -1.17
C ILE A 295 0.60 -2.39 -1.59
N GLU A 296 0.47 -2.97 -2.79
CA GLU A 296 -0.78 -3.61 -3.22
C GLU A 296 -1.15 -4.79 -2.31
N VAL A 297 -0.18 -5.63 -1.95
CA VAL A 297 -0.39 -6.73 -1.00
C VAL A 297 -0.77 -6.20 0.37
N PHE A 298 -0.09 -5.16 0.86
CA PHE A 298 -0.40 -4.54 2.15
C PHE A 298 -1.80 -3.94 2.17
N GLY A 299 -2.22 -3.32 1.07
CA GLY A 299 -3.58 -2.82 0.90
C GLY A 299 -4.62 -3.93 1.04
N LYS A 300 -4.40 -5.07 0.39
CA LYS A 300 -5.28 -6.25 0.49
C LYS A 300 -5.31 -6.81 1.91
N ASN A 301 -4.16 -6.93 2.56
CA ASN A 301 -4.07 -7.40 3.94
C ASN A 301 -4.79 -6.44 4.91
N LEU A 302 -4.61 -5.14 4.75
CA LEU A 302 -5.31 -4.13 5.55
C LEU A 302 -6.82 -4.18 5.33
N HIS A 303 -7.26 -4.29 4.07
CA HIS A 303 -8.68 -4.45 3.74
C HIS A 303 -9.31 -5.64 4.50
N GLN A 304 -8.63 -6.79 4.51
CA GLN A 304 -9.12 -7.97 5.20
C GLN A 304 -9.20 -7.76 6.72
N LEU A 305 -8.22 -7.09 7.32
CA LEU A 305 -8.26 -6.75 8.74
C LEU A 305 -9.42 -5.83 9.09
N LEU A 306 -9.65 -4.78 8.30
CA LEU A 306 -10.70 -3.80 8.51
C LEU A 306 -12.10 -4.38 8.28
N MET A 307 -12.21 -5.32 7.36
CA MET A 307 -13.48 -5.96 6.98
C MET A 307 -13.80 -7.22 7.80
N GLN A 308 -13.04 -7.53 8.84
CA GLN A 308 -13.39 -8.61 9.77
C GLN A 308 -14.74 -8.33 10.44
N PRO A 309 -15.61 -9.36 10.59
CA PRO A 309 -16.89 -9.20 11.26
C PRO A 309 -16.72 -8.71 12.70
N PRO A 310 -17.50 -7.73 13.14
CA PRO A 310 -17.51 -7.30 14.52
C PRO A 310 -18.11 -8.39 15.44
N ILE A 311 -17.57 -8.55 16.64
CA ILE A 311 -18.14 -9.41 17.68
C ILE A 311 -18.93 -8.54 18.64
N THR A 312 -20.20 -8.39 18.39
CA THR A 312 -21.10 -7.53 19.17
C THR A 312 -21.75 -8.24 20.36
N GLY A 313 -22.28 -7.47 21.29
CA GLY A 313 -23.13 -7.97 22.39
C GLY A 313 -22.37 -8.68 23.54
N GLN A 314 -21.03 -8.67 23.53
CA GLN A 314 -20.22 -9.35 24.55
C GLN A 314 -19.45 -8.37 25.42
N VAL A 315 -19.22 -8.76 26.70
CA VAL A 315 -18.26 -8.10 27.58
C VAL A 315 -16.90 -8.71 27.35
N VAL A 316 -15.95 -7.88 26.95
CA VAL A 316 -14.60 -8.31 26.54
C VAL A 316 -13.55 -7.87 27.55
N LEU A 317 -12.69 -8.79 27.95
CA LEU A 317 -11.49 -8.50 28.70
C LEU A 317 -10.31 -8.32 27.73
N GLY A 318 -9.88 -7.09 27.50
CA GLY A 318 -8.66 -6.79 26.77
C GLY A 318 -7.42 -7.08 27.61
N TRP A 319 -6.45 -7.74 27.00
CA TRP A 319 -5.23 -8.19 27.65
C TRP A 319 -4.02 -7.74 26.84
N ASP A 320 -3.30 -6.77 27.35
CA ASP A 320 -2.02 -6.31 26.82
C ASP A 320 -0.89 -7.07 27.54
N PRO A 321 -0.28 -8.08 26.89
CA PRO A 321 0.70 -8.95 27.50
C PRO A 321 2.03 -8.24 27.71
N ALA A 322 2.66 -8.46 28.86
CA ALA A 322 3.99 -7.94 29.16
C ALA A 322 4.69 -8.80 30.20
N PHE A 323 6.01 -8.81 30.18
CA PHE A 323 6.81 -9.50 31.18
C PHE A 323 6.96 -8.68 32.49
N ARG A 324 7.99 -7.86 32.57
CA ARG A 324 8.42 -7.17 33.79
C ARG A 324 7.39 -6.17 34.31
N THR A 325 6.72 -5.45 33.48
CA THR A 325 5.79 -4.37 33.84
C THR A 325 4.40 -4.87 34.23
N GLY A 326 4.14 -6.16 34.14
CA GLY A 326 2.84 -6.80 34.35
C GLY A 326 1.89 -6.64 33.14
N CYS A 327 0.98 -7.56 32.99
CA CYS A 327 -0.06 -7.53 31.95
C CYS A 327 -1.14 -6.52 32.34
N LYS A 328 -1.49 -5.61 31.43
CA LYS A 328 -2.55 -4.63 31.64
C LYS A 328 -3.87 -5.19 31.11
N LEU A 329 -4.89 -5.03 31.92
CA LEU A 329 -6.23 -5.54 31.62
C LEU A 329 -7.25 -4.40 31.58
N ALA A 330 -8.19 -4.48 30.64
CA ALA A 330 -9.33 -3.57 30.56
C ALA A 330 -10.61 -4.37 30.29
N VAL A 331 -11.62 -4.17 31.12
CA VAL A 331 -12.95 -4.74 30.90
C VAL A 331 -13.79 -3.74 30.11
N VAL A 332 -14.31 -4.17 28.97
CA VAL A 332 -15.08 -3.32 28.06
C VAL A 332 -16.46 -3.93 27.86
N ASP A 333 -17.49 -3.11 28.05
CA ASP A 333 -18.87 -3.52 27.87
C ASP A 333 -19.26 -3.65 26.36
N PRO A 334 -20.45 -4.20 26.01
CA PRO A 334 -20.85 -4.34 24.62
C PRO A 334 -20.89 -3.05 23.79
N THR A 335 -20.91 -1.88 24.43
CA THR A 335 -20.92 -0.57 23.75
C THR A 335 -19.52 0.01 23.53
N GLY A 336 -18.47 -0.69 23.98
CA GLY A 336 -17.10 -0.20 23.92
C GLY A 336 -16.68 0.67 25.11
N LYS A 337 -17.53 0.82 26.16
CA LYS A 337 -17.21 1.58 27.36
C LYS A 337 -16.33 0.76 28.29
N VAL A 338 -15.25 1.35 28.79
CA VAL A 338 -14.37 0.72 29.78
C VAL A 338 -15.03 0.74 31.17
N LEU A 339 -15.26 -0.45 31.73
CA LEU A 339 -15.86 -0.65 33.06
C LEU A 339 -14.83 -0.66 34.18
N GLY A 340 -13.59 -1.06 33.86
CA GLY A 340 -12.51 -1.12 34.83
C GLY A 340 -11.20 -1.55 34.20
N THR A 341 -10.09 -1.21 34.87
CA THR A 341 -8.74 -1.61 34.47
C THR A 341 -7.97 -2.16 35.65
N THR A 342 -7.04 -3.06 35.40
CA THR A 342 -6.14 -3.61 36.44
C THR A 342 -4.83 -4.09 35.84
N VAL A 343 -3.87 -4.41 36.68
CA VAL A 343 -2.59 -5.00 36.27
C VAL A 343 -2.39 -6.31 37.01
N ILE A 344 -1.95 -7.33 36.33
CA ILE A 344 -1.63 -8.64 36.89
C ILE A 344 -0.22 -9.07 36.47
N TYR A 345 0.37 -10.02 37.22
CA TYR A 345 1.74 -10.46 37.06
C TYR A 345 1.84 -11.99 36.85
N PRO A 346 1.21 -12.55 35.79
CA PRO A 346 1.22 -13.98 35.54
C PRO A 346 2.50 -14.48 34.85
N THR A 347 3.26 -13.56 34.24
CA THR A 347 4.41 -13.87 33.34
C THR A 347 5.75 -13.51 34.04
N ALA A 348 6.83 -14.21 33.67
CA ALA A 348 8.16 -13.99 34.22
C ALA A 348 8.66 -12.53 34.02
N PRO A 349 9.43 -11.95 34.99
CA PRO A 349 9.76 -12.49 36.29
C PRO A 349 8.57 -12.41 37.27
N THR A 350 8.15 -13.55 37.80
CA THR A 350 6.99 -13.65 38.69
C THR A 350 7.25 -14.65 39.81
N THR A 351 6.33 -14.77 40.74
CA THR A 351 6.37 -15.74 41.85
C THR A 351 5.07 -16.51 41.94
N PRO A 352 5.04 -17.73 42.48
CA PRO A 352 3.79 -18.49 42.68
C PRO A 352 2.71 -17.69 43.43
N ALA A 353 3.10 -16.84 44.37
CA ALA A 353 2.17 -15.95 45.07
C ALA A 353 1.53 -14.90 44.14
N LYS A 354 2.29 -14.30 43.24
CA LYS A 354 1.78 -13.36 42.23
C LYS A 354 0.89 -14.04 41.19
N ILE A 355 1.25 -15.24 40.76
CA ILE A 355 0.43 -16.04 39.84
C ILE A 355 -0.92 -16.36 40.50
N LYS A 356 -0.90 -16.82 41.75
CA LYS A 356 -2.10 -17.12 42.52
C LYS A 356 -2.97 -15.85 42.70
N ALA A 357 -2.36 -14.73 43.11
CA ALA A 357 -3.08 -13.47 43.24
C ALA A 357 -3.73 -13.01 41.93
N SER A 358 -3.06 -13.21 40.81
CA SER A 358 -3.58 -12.91 39.48
C SER A 358 -4.79 -13.81 39.15
N LYS A 359 -4.74 -15.13 39.40
CA LYS A 359 -5.87 -16.03 39.25
C LYS A 359 -7.06 -15.68 40.15
N ASP A 360 -6.79 -15.39 41.44
CA ASP A 360 -7.81 -15.02 42.41
C ASP A 360 -8.55 -13.71 42.02
N LEU A 361 -7.80 -12.74 41.49
CA LEU A 361 -8.38 -11.50 40.98
C LEU A 361 -9.28 -11.77 39.75
N LEU A 362 -8.81 -12.55 38.77
CA LEU A 362 -9.59 -12.87 37.58
C LEU A 362 -10.85 -13.67 37.92
N LYS A 363 -10.77 -14.63 38.85
CA LYS A 363 -11.93 -15.38 39.37
C LYS A 363 -12.98 -14.46 40.02
N LYS A 364 -12.63 -13.27 40.45
CA LYS A 364 -13.54 -12.26 41.03
C LYS A 364 -14.14 -11.37 39.93
N ILE A 365 -13.31 -10.90 38.98
CA ILE A 365 -13.76 -9.93 37.98
C ILE A 365 -14.55 -10.58 36.84
N ILE A 366 -14.25 -11.82 36.47
CA ILE A 366 -14.97 -12.53 35.40
C ILE A 366 -16.48 -12.61 35.69
N PRO A 367 -16.94 -13.17 36.82
CA PRO A 367 -18.37 -13.18 37.15
C PRO A 367 -18.92 -11.79 37.47
N LYS A 368 -18.14 -10.91 38.13
CA LYS A 368 -18.58 -9.56 38.48
C LYS A 368 -19.02 -8.73 37.26
N TYR A 369 -18.29 -8.82 36.16
CA TYR A 369 -18.56 -8.06 34.95
C TYR A 369 -19.22 -8.89 33.85
N HIS A 370 -19.52 -10.17 34.12
CA HIS A 370 -20.07 -11.11 33.14
C HIS A 370 -19.19 -11.23 31.88
N ILE A 371 -17.87 -11.34 32.07
CA ILE A 371 -16.91 -11.46 30.99
C ILE A 371 -17.13 -12.79 30.27
N THR A 372 -17.33 -12.76 28.96
CA THR A 372 -17.53 -13.94 28.12
C THR A 372 -16.41 -14.19 27.14
N LEU A 373 -15.56 -13.17 26.91
CA LEU A 373 -14.52 -13.21 25.91
C LEU A 373 -13.26 -12.49 26.36
N ILE A 374 -12.10 -13.10 26.10
CA ILE A 374 -10.78 -12.49 26.38
C ILE A 374 -10.13 -12.18 25.03
N SER A 375 -9.76 -10.92 24.82
CA SER A 375 -8.97 -10.44 23.70
C SER A 375 -7.51 -10.31 24.09
N LEU A 376 -6.67 -11.25 23.70
CA LEU A 376 -5.24 -11.30 24.03
C LEU A 376 -4.42 -10.68 22.92
N GLY A 377 -3.64 -9.65 23.19
CA GLY A 377 -2.65 -9.10 22.26
C GLY A 377 -1.58 -10.13 21.87
N ASN A 378 -1.11 -10.08 20.62
CA ASN A 378 -0.10 -11.02 20.10
C ASN A 378 1.36 -10.55 20.29
N GLY A 379 1.60 -9.57 21.15
CA GLY A 379 2.93 -9.02 21.40
C GLY A 379 3.80 -9.83 22.37
N THR A 380 4.72 -9.12 22.98
CA THR A 380 5.66 -9.70 23.95
C THR A 380 4.92 -10.36 25.12
N ALA A 381 5.31 -11.58 25.51
CA ALA A 381 4.67 -12.38 26.56
C ALA A 381 3.24 -12.89 26.22
N SER A 382 2.82 -12.84 24.98
CA SER A 382 1.52 -13.37 24.53
C SER A 382 1.40 -14.87 24.83
N ARG A 383 2.45 -15.63 24.54
CA ARG A 383 2.49 -17.10 24.76
C ARG A 383 2.30 -17.46 26.22
N GLU A 384 3.06 -16.84 27.10
CA GLU A 384 2.99 -17.11 28.55
C GLU A 384 1.63 -16.68 29.11
N SER A 385 1.10 -15.58 28.60
CA SER A 385 -0.25 -15.11 28.95
C SER A 385 -1.32 -16.10 28.47
N GLU A 386 -1.19 -16.64 27.26
CA GLU A 386 -2.12 -17.62 26.73
C GLU A 386 -2.13 -18.90 27.58
N GLN A 387 -0.97 -19.44 27.94
CA GLN A 387 -0.85 -20.61 28.83
C GLN A 387 -1.56 -20.34 30.17
N PHE A 388 -1.33 -19.17 30.76
CA PHE A 388 -1.98 -18.79 32.00
C PHE A 388 -3.52 -18.68 31.85
N ILE A 389 -4.01 -18.10 30.74
CA ILE A 389 -5.45 -18.00 30.44
C ILE A 389 -6.05 -19.38 30.35
N VAL A 390 -5.45 -20.30 29.60
CA VAL A 390 -5.97 -21.69 29.45
C VAL A 390 -6.02 -22.44 30.78
N GLU A 391 -5.00 -22.29 31.62
CA GLU A 391 -5.02 -22.88 32.98
C GLU A 391 -6.18 -22.28 33.79
N LEU A 392 -6.36 -20.96 33.77
CA LEU A 392 -7.44 -20.28 34.48
C LEU A 392 -8.82 -20.76 33.99
N LEU A 393 -9.02 -20.89 32.68
CA LEU A 393 -10.29 -21.35 32.09
C LEU A 393 -10.72 -22.75 32.53
N LYS A 394 -9.74 -23.63 32.87
CA LYS A 394 -10.01 -24.94 33.45
C LYS A 394 -10.46 -24.89 34.91
N GLU A 395 -10.15 -23.82 35.61
CA GLU A 395 -10.42 -23.65 37.04
C GLU A 395 -11.71 -22.86 37.36
N ILE A 396 -12.35 -22.26 36.36
CA ILE A 396 -13.55 -21.44 36.52
C ILE A 396 -14.79 -22.13 35.93
N PRO A 397 -16.00 -21.93 36.50
CA PRO A 397 -17.24 -22.50 36.00
C PRO A 397 -17.82 -21.71 34.82
N GLU A 398 -17.43 -20.44 34.64
CA GLU A 398 -17.94 -19.55 33.60
C GLU A 398 -17.45 -20.02 32.23
N LYS A 399 -18.35 -19.95 31.25
CA LYS A 399 -18.01 -20.22 29.83
C LYS A 399 -17.36 -19.01 29.22
N VAL A 400 -16.03 -18.91 29.32
CA VAL A 400 -15.22 -17.85 28.72
C VAL A 400 -14.39 -18.43 27.59
N GLN A 401 -14.31 -17.72 26.50
CA GLN A 401 -13.43 -18.04 25.37
C GLN A 401 -12.35 -16.99 25.22
N TYR A 402 -11.30 -17.26 24.49
CA TYR A 402 -10.29 -16.26 24.16
C TYR A 402 -9.96 -16.28 22.69
N VAL A 403 -9.40 -15.18 22.22
CA VAL A 403 -8.86 -15.03 20.87
C VAL A 403 -7.60 -14.18 20.93
N ILE A 404 -6.62 -14.53 20.12
CA ILE A 404 -5.41 -13.73 19.96
C ILE A 404 -5.67 -12.67 18.90
N VAL A 405 -5.46 -11.42 19.26
CA VAL A 405 -5.70 -10.26 18.42
C VAL A 405 -4.38 -9.61 18.02
N ASN A 406 -4.27 -9.20 16.77
CA ASN A 406 -3.12 -8.43 16.33
C ASN A 406 -3.11 -7.06 17.03
N GLU A 407 -2.09 -6.81 17.85
CA GLU A 407 -1.94 -5.55 18.59
C GLU A 407 -1.13 -4.49 17.84
N ALA A 408 -0.75 -4.74 16.57
CA ALA A 408 0.02 -3.78 15.77
C ALA A 408 -0.64 -2.39 15.79
N GLY A 409 0.17 -1.37 16.03
CA GLY A 409 -0.28 0.00 16.16
C GLY A 409 -0.99 0.35 17.49
N ALA A 410 -1.28 -0.61 18.40
CA ALA A 410 -1.89 -0.31 19.70
C ALA A 410 -1.01 0.61 20.56
N SER A 411 0.30 0.41 20.52
CA SER A 411 1.28 1.27 21.18
C SER A 411 1.30 2.69 20.58
N VAL A 412 1.15 2.83 19.27
CA VAL A 412 1.06 4.13 18.59
C VAL A 412 -0.21 4.86 19.01
N TYR A 413 -1.36 4.16 18.97
CA TYR A 413 -2.62 4.72 19.46
C TYR A 413 -2.53 5.16 20.91
N SER A 414 -2.08 4.27 21.82
CA SER A 414 -2.07 4.51 23.26
C SER A 414 -1.20 5.71 23.68
N ALA A 415 -0.15 6.01 22.91
CA ALA A 415 0.71 7.18 23.10
C ALA A 415 0.19 8.45 22.38
N SER A 416 -0.85 8.35 21.57
CA SER A 416 -1.37 9.45 20.78
C SER A 416 -2.12 10.50 21.61
N LYS A 417 -2.23 11.71 21.04
CA LYS A 417 -3.08 12.76 21.61
C LYS A 417 -4.54 12.33 21.69
N LEU A 418 -5.04 11.63 20.66
CA LEU A 418 -6.40 11.12 20.62
C LEU A 418 -6.70 10.19 21.80
N ALA A 419 -5.81 9.23 22.08
CA ALA A 419 -5.98 8.32 23.23
C ALA A 419 -5.89 9.04 24.58
N SER A 420 -5.09 10.11 24.66
CA SER A 420 -5.00 10.95 25.86
C SER A 420 -6.25 11.78 26.08
N GLU A 421 -6.90 12.25 25.04
CA GLU A 421 -8.18 12.94 25.10
C GLU A 421 -9.33 11.97 25.43
N GLU A 422 -9.30 10.75 24.86
CA GLU A 422 -10.32 9.71 25.11
C GLU A 422 -10.23 9.15 26.54
N PHE A 423 -9.01 8.96 27.04
CA PHE A 423 -8.72 8.39 28.36
C PHE A 423 -7.70 9.21 29.14
N PRO A 424 -8.08 10.41 29.61
CA PRO A 424 -7.11 11.32 30.27
C PRO A 424 -6.55 10.79 31.59
N LYS A 425 -7.25 9.85 32.24
CA LYS A 425 -6.85 9.26 33.53
C LYS A 425 -6.13 7.92 33.41
N PHE A 426 -6.02 7.36 32.20
CA PHE A 426 -5.38 6.08 31.96
C PHE A 426 -3.93 6.27 31.54
N ASP A 427 -3.07 5.35 31.97
CA ASP A 427 -1.73 5.22 31.42
C ASP A 427 -1.73 4.58 30.03
N VAL A 428 -0.56 4.55 29.38
CA VAL A 428 -0.40 4.00 28.03
C VAL A 428 -0.81 2.53 27.95
N GLY A 429 -0.47 1.73 28.97
CA GLY A 429 -0.81 0.30 28.99
C GLY A 429 -2.31 0.05 29.17
N GLN A 430 -3.00 0.84 30.00
CA GLN A 430 -4.45 0.75 30.18
C GLN A 430 -5.20 1.14 28.88
N ARG A 431 -4.71 2.16 28.15
CA ARG A 431 -5.24 2.56 26.86
C ARG A 431 -5.04 1.46 25.80
N SER A 432 -3.86 0.82 25.82
CA SER A 432 -3.56 -0.30 24.93
C SER A 432 -4.49 -1.48 25.18
N ALA A 433 -4.69 -1.90 26.44
CA ALA A 433 -5.60 -2.98 26.79
C ALA A 433 -7.06 -2.69 26.38
N ALA A 434 -7.52 -1.45 26.58
CA ALA A 434 -8.85 -1.03 26.10
C ALA A 434 -8.97 -1.10 24.57
N SER A 435 -7.94 -0.68 23.84
CA SER A 435 -7.90 -0.78 22.38
C SER A 435 -7.93 -2.23 21.90
N ILE A 436 -7.15 -3.12 22.52
CA ILE A 436 -7.13 -4.56 22.20
C ILE A 436 -8.52 -5.20 22.39
N ALA A 437 -9.25 -4.83 23.44
CA ALA A 437 -10.63 -5.29 23.62
C ALA A 437 -11.58 -4.78 22.52
N ARG A 438 -11.52 -3.49 22.22
CA ARG A 438 -12.40 -2.84 21.23
C ARG A 438 -12.13 -3.29 19.80
N ARG A 439 -10.88 -3.65 19.45
CA ARG A 439 -10.55 -4.24 18.14
C ARG A 439 -11.32 -5.52 17.87
N LEU A 440 -11.61 -6.29 18.90
CA LEU A 440 -12.40 -7.49 18.75
C LEU A 440 -13.89 -7.18 18.59
N GLN A 441 -14.37 -6.14 19.25
CA GLN A 441 -15.77 -5.72 19.16
C GLN A 441 -16.10 -5.10 17.80
N ASP A 442 -15.26 -4.17 17.32
CA ASP A 442 -15.35 -3.59 15.96
C ASP A 442 -13.96 -3.19 15.46
N PRO A 443 -13.32 -4.05 14.65
CA PRO A 443 -11.98 -3.78 14.12
C PRO A 443 -11.89 -2.47 13.34
N LEU A 444 -12.86 -2.18 12.48
CA LEU A 444 -12.87 -0.98 11.66
C LEU A 444 -12.94 0.28 12.52
N ALA A 445 -13.89 0.34 13.45
CA ALA A 445 -14.10 1.52 14.30
C ALA A 445 -12.89 1.84 15.19
N GLU A 446 -12.11 0.82 15.58
CA GLU A 446 -10.93 1.02 16.41
C GLU A 446 -9.66 1.29 15.58
N LEU A 447 -9.45 0.55 14.47
CA LEU A 447 -8.23 0.69 13.66
C LEU A 447 -8.15 2.03 12.91
N VAL A 448 -9.25 2.68 12.60
CA VAL A 448 -9.25 4.03 11.99
C VAL A 448 -8.65 5.12 12.89
N LYS A 449 -8.47 4.84 14.20
CA LYS A 449 -7.80 5.74 15.14
C LYS A 449 -6.28 5.75 15.00
N ILE A 450 -5.73 4.82 14.21
CA ILE A 450 -4.30 4.61 13.98
C ILE A 450 -3.97 5.02 12.56
N GLU A 451 -2.84 5.69 12.37
CA GLU A 451 -2.34 5.93 11.01
C GLU A 451 -2.14 4.60 10.30
N PRO A 452 -2.72 4.39 9.09
CA PRO A 452 -2.73 3.09 8.42
C PRO A 452 -1.34 2.48 8.23
N GLN A 453 -0.33 3.31 7.95
CA GLN A 453 1.07 2.88 7.83
C GLN A 453 1.69 2.37 9.13
N SER A 454 1.07 2.60 10.28
CA SER A 454 1.49 2.08 11.58
C SER A 454 0.82 0.75 11.93
N ILE A 455 -0.12 0.29 11.11
CA ILE A 455 -0.72 -1.04 11.23
C ILE A 455 0.20 -2.02 10.51
N GLY A 456 0.74 -3.01 11.21
CA GLY A 456 1.64 -4.01 10.62
C GLY A 456 0.89 -4.97 9.69
N VAL A 457 1.01 -4.80 8.39
CA VAL A 457 0.34 -5.61 7.35
C VAL A 457 1.30 -6.27 6.36
N GLY A 458 2.62 -6.10 6.54
CA GLY A 458 3.60 -6.74 5.68
C GLY A 458 5.07 -6.52 6.05
N GLN A 459 5.95 -7.31 5.45
CA GLN A 459 7.40 -7.17 5.59
C GLN A 459 7.90 -5.93 4.85
N TYR A 460 9.01 -5.36 5.34
CA TYR A 460 9.67 -4.18 4.75
C TYR A 460 8.80 -2.91 4.70
N GLN A 461 7.66 -2.89 5.39
CA GLN A 461 6.73 -1.77 5.41
C GLN A 461 7.40 -0.44 5.77
N HIS A 462 8.38 -0.46 6.68
CA HIS A 462 9.12 0.73 7.12
C HIS A 462 10.30 1.11 6.22
N ASP A 463 10.64 0.29 5.22
CA ASP A 463 11.80 0.53 4.34
C ASP A 463 11.43 1.19 3.01
N MET A 464 10.14 1.27 2.71
CA MET A 464 9.65 1.83 1.45
C MET A 464 9.23 3.30 1.55
N ASN A 465 8.84 3.89 0.43
CA ASN A 465 8.35 5.26 0.37
C ASN A 465 7.11 5.46 1.27
N GLN A 466 7.31 6.08 2.43
CA GLN A 466 6.27 6.25 3.45
C GLN A 466 5.10 7.14 2.99
N LYS A 467 5.35 8.12 2.12
CA LYS A 467 4.28 8.96 1.56
C LYS A 467 3.35 8.12 0.69
N LYS A 468 3.90 7.38 -0.27
CA LYS A 468 3.15 6.51 -1.17
C LYS A 468 2.40 5.42 -0.42
N LEU A 469 3.06 4.79 0.56
CA LEU A 469 2.46 3.81 1.45
C LEU A 469 1.26 4.41 2.21
N GLY A 470 1.45 5.57 2.83
CA GLY A 470 0.41 6.26 3.60
C GLY A 470 -0.80 6.63 2.74
N GLU A 471 -0.57 7.19 1.55
CA GLU A 471 -1.63 7.54 0.61
C GLU A 471 -2.42 6.30 0.16
N SER A 472 -1.74 5.22 -0.21
CA SER A 472 -2.38 3.98 -0.65
C SER A 472 -3.19 3.31 0.48
N LEU A 473 -2.61 3.15 1.67
CA LEU A 473 -3.30 2.53 2.79
C LEU A 473 -4.47 3.40 3.31
N SER A 474 -4.34 4.72 3.30
CA SER A 474 -5.44 5.63 3.64
C SER A 474 -6.61 5.47 2.66
N GLY A 475 -6.32 5.26 1.38
CA GLY A 475 -7.33 4.94 0.37
C GLY A 475 -8.09 3.65 0.69
N VAL A 476 -7.39 2.61 1.14
CA VAL A 476 -8.02 1.35 1.55
C VAL A 476 -8.95 1.55 2.75
N VAL A 477 -8.53 2.34 3.75
CA VAL A 477 -9.39 2.66 4.90
C VAL A 477 -10.62 3.43 4.46
N GLU A 478 -10.45 4.44 3.60
CA GLU A 478 -11.55 5.22 3.04
C GLU A 478 -12.57 4.32 2.32
N ASP A 479 -12.12 3.41 1.48
CA ASP A 479 -12.98 2.48 0.75
C ASP A 479 -13.74 1.56 1.72
N CYS A 480 -13.07 1.01 2.74
CA CYS A 480 -13.72 0.17 3.75
C CYS A 480 -14.80 0.93 4.54
N VAL A 481 -14.47 2.14 5.01
CA VAL A 481 -15.40 2.95 5.81
C VAL A 481 -16.64 3.33 4.99
N ASN A 482 -16.46 3.79 3.75
CA ASN A 482 -17.58 4.15 2.88
C ASN A 482 -18.39 2.92 2.43
N LYS A 483 -17.76 1.77 2.24
CA LYS A 483 -18.45 0.52 1.90
C LYS A 483 -19.34 0.02 3.05
N VAL A 484 -18.86 0.09 4.29
CA VAL A 484 -19.62 -0.27 5.48
C VAL A 484 -20.67 0.79 5.80
N GLY A 485 -20.34 2.07 5.63
CA GLY A 485 -21.11 3.21 6.10
C GLY A 485 -20.99 3.40 7.62
N VAL A 486 -21.47 4.52 8.11
CA VAL A 486 -21.39 4.86 9.54
C VAL A 486 -22.72 5.31 10.11
N ASP A 487 -22.96 5.03 11.38
CA ASP A 487 -24.06 5.65 12.12
C ASP A 487 -23.64 7.05 12.56
N LEU A 488 -24.38 8.05 12.11
CA LEU A 488 -24.08 9.47 12.35
C LEU A 488 -24.12 9.84 13.83
N ASN A 489 -24.94 9.15 14.61
CA ASN A 489 -25.14 9.43 16.03
C ASN A 489 -24.12 8.75 16.95
N THR A 490 -23.40 7.74 16.47
CA THR A 490 -22.44 6.98 17.28
C THR A 490 -21.00 7.03 16.79
N ALA A 491 -20.78 7.31 15.51
CA ALA A 491 -19.45 7.32 14.90
C ALA A 491 -18.49 8.33 15.57
N SER A 492 -17.25 7.90 15.76
CA SER A 492 -16.16 8.77 16.25
C SER A 492 -15.68 9.76 15.20
N ALA A 493 -15.05 10.85 15.61
CA ALA A 493 -14.48 11.81 14.66
C ALA A 493 -13.42 11.16 13.72
N PRO A 494 -12.51 10.28 14.17
CA PRO A 494 -11.61 9.55 13.28
C PRO A 494 -12.36 8.71 12.22
N LEU A 495 -13.42 8.01 12.60
CA LEU A 495 -14.22 7.22 11.66
C LEU A 495 -14.93 8.11 10.64
N LEU A 496 -15.55 9.19 11.10
CA LEU A 496 -16.21 10.18 10.23
C LEU A 496 -15.25 10.84 9.24
N SER A 497 -13.99 11.05 9.61
CA SER A 497 -13.00 11.70 8.75
C SER A 497 -12.63 10.91 7.49
N TYR A 498 -12.94 9.61 7.43
CA TYR A 498 -12.79 8.77 6.25
C TYR A 498 -14.04 8.72 5.37
N ILE A 499 -15.15 9.33 5.80
CA ILE A 499 -16.34 9.43 4.96
C ILE A 499 -16.08 10.41 3.81
N SER A 500 -16.56 10.03 2.64
CA SER A 500 -16.51 10.83 1.41
C SER A 500 -16.88 12.30 1.66
N GLY A 501 -16.02 13.22 1.31
CA GLY A 501 -16.23 14.66 1.45
C GLY A 501 -16.11 15.24 2.86
N ILE A 502 -15.72 14.43 3.87
CA ILE A 502 -15.58 14.86 5.27
C ILE A 502 -14.11 15.02 5.65
N SER A 503 -13.69 16.25 5.90
CA SER A 503 -12.36 16.51 6.48
C SER A 503 -12.35 16.26 8.00
N GLY A 504 -11.16 16.09 8.59
CA GLY A 504 -11.02 15.94 10.04
C GLY A 504 -11.63 17.10 10.85
N ALA A 505 -11.64 18.32 10.31
CA ALA A 505 -12.29 19.45 10.93
C ALA A 505 -13.83 19.33 10.91
N ILE A 506 -14.38 18.91 9.78
CA ILE A 506 -15.84 18.68 9.64
C ILE A 506 -16.26 17.51 10.55
N ALA A 507 -15.48 16.45 10.60
CA ALA A 507 -15.76 15.30 11.49
C ALA A 507 -15.88 15.72 12.96
N LYS A 508 -14.96 16.56 13.44
CA LYS A 508 -15.03 17.14 14.80
C LYS A 508 -16.26 18.03 14.99
N ASN A 509 -16.61 18.83 13.99
CA ASN A 509 -17.79 19.68 14.04
C ASN A 509 -19.09 18.87 14.08
N ILE A 510 -19.16 17.71 13.41
CA ILE A 510 -20.30 16.80 13.47
C ILE A 510 -20.47 16.26 14.90
N VAL A 511 -19.37 15.83 15.52
CA VAL A 511 -19.41 15.33 16.90
C VAL A 511 -19.84 16.44 17.86
N ALA A 512 -19.24 17.62 17.76
CA ALA A 512 -19.61 18.79 18.59
C ALA A 512 -21.10 19.15 18.42
N TYR A 513 -21.59 19.19 17.18
CA TYR A 513 -22.99 19.51 16.89
C TYR A 513 -23.96 18.54 17.61
N ARG A 514 -23.70 17.23 17.55
CA ARG A 514 -24.57 16.24 18.22
C ARG A 514 -24.48 16.30 19.74
N GLU A 515 -23.33 16.68 20.29
CA GLU A 515 -23.15 16.88 21.74
C GLU A 515 -23.94 18.10 22.24
N GLU A 516 -23.98 19.18 21.44
CA GLU A 516 -24.68 20.41 21.80
C GLU A 516 -26.18 20.35 21.50
N ASN A 517 -26.60 19.74 20.38
CA ASN A 517 -27.98 19.79 19.88
C ASN A 517 -28.73 18.45 20.01
N GLY A 518 -28.06 17.40 20.52
CA GLY A 518 -28.62 16.07 20.59
C GLY A 518 -28.47 15.28 19.28
N LYS A 519 -29.12 14.12 19.22
CA LYS A 519 -29.05 13.20 18.09
C LYS A 519 -29.58 13.84 16.80
N PHE A 520 -28.88 13.59 15.70
CA PHE A 520 -29.40 13.87 14.35
C PHE A 520 -30.69 13.08 14.11
N GLN A 521 -31.71 13.74 13.59
CA GLN A 521 -33.01 13.14 13.26
C GLN A 521 -33.25 13.02 11.76
N ASP A 522 -32.52 13.80 10.98
CA ASP A 522 -32.62 13.87 9.52
C ASP A 522 -31.22 14.13 8.93
N ARG A 523 -30.90 13.48 7.82
CA ARG A 523 -29.64 13.74 7.07
C ARG A 523 -29.46 15.22 6.71
N LYS A 524 -30.55 15.95 6.46
CA LYS A 524 -30.51 17.38 6.17
C LYS A 524 -29.98 18.23 7.33
N ASP A 525 -30.04 17.71 8.57
CA ASP A 525 -29.43 18.40 9.72
C ASP A 525 -27.91 18.54 9.59
N LEU A 526 -27.25 17.72 8.77
CA LEU A 526 -25.83 17.87 8.44
C LEU A 526 -25.51 19.24 7.83
N LEU A 527 -26.42 19.85 7.09
CA LEU A 527 -26.24 21.21 6.53
C LEU A 527 -26.17 22.31 7.59
N LYS A 528 -26.55 22.03 8.83
CA LYS A 528 -26.42 22.93 9.99
C LYS A 528 -25.05 22.83 10.65
N VAL A 529 -24.26 21.83 10.29
CA VAL A 529 -22.90 21.62 10.85
C VAL A 529 -21.91 22.63 10.25
N ALA A 530 -21.13 23.24 11.09
CA ALA A 530 -20.14 24.23 10.66
C ALA A 530 -19.15 23.64 9.64
N LYS A 531 -18.89 24.38 8.55
CA LYS A 531 -18.03 24.01 7.41
C LYS A 531 -18.54 22.85 6.53
N LEU A 532 -19.71 22.30 6.79
CA LEU A 532 -20.33 21.28 5.94
C LEU A 532 -21.28 21.96 4.96
N GLY A 533 -20.77 22.28 3.77
CA GLY A 533 -21.55 22.91 2.71
C GLY A 533 -22.29 21.90 1.81
N PRO A 534 -23.06 22.39 0.82
CA PRO A 534 -23.87 21.53 -0.06
C PRO A 534 -23.07 20.46 -0.81
N LYS A 535 -21.84 20.79 -1.26
CA LYS A 535 -20.97 19.83 -1.96
C LYS A 535 -20.50 18.70 -1.02
N ALA A 536 -20.11 19.03 0.21
CA ALA A 536 -19.74 18.02 1.21
C ALA A 536 -20.95 17.15 1.58
N PHE A 537 -22.13 17.74 1.72
CA PHE A 537 -23.38 17.04 1.95
C PHE A 537 -23.68 16.01 0.83
N GLU A 538 -23.61 16.45 -0.43
CA GLU A 538 -23.77 15.57 -1.59
C GLU A 538 -22.81 14.36 -1.51
N GLN A 539 -21.55 14.60 -1.17
CA GLN A 539 -20.55 13.53 -1.13
C GLN A 539 -20.74 12.55 0.04
N CYS A 540 -21.21 13.02 1.20
CA CYS A 540 -21.23 12.21 2.43
C CYS A 540 -22.58 11.59 2.77
N ALA A 541 -23.70 12.21 2.38
CA ALA A 541 -25.02 11.90 2.93
C ALA A 541 -25.45 10.43 2.78
N GLY A 542 -25.13 9.81 1.65
CA GLY A 542 -25.50 8.41 1.42
C GLY A 542 -24.69 7.40 2.25
N PHE A 543 -23.53 7.79 2.77
CA PHE A 543 -22.67 6.94 3.60
C PHE A 543 -22.94 7.09 5.10
N MET A 544 -23.68 8.11 5.50
CA MET A 544 -24.06 8.37 6.89
C MET A 544 -25.49 7.95 7.14
N ARG A 545 -25.71 7.08 8.13
CA ARG A 545 -27.00 6.50 8.47
C ARG A 545 -27.53 7.05 9.78
N ILE A 546 -28.85 7.14 9.88
CA ILE A 546 -29.56 7.55 11.10
C ILE A 546 -30.60 6.48 11.41
N GLN A 547 -30.38 5.73 12.49
CA GLN A 547 -31.34 4.74 12.96
C GLN A 547 -32.45 5.42 13.76
N GLY A 548 -33.72 5.10 13.44
CA GLY A 548 -34.87 5.65 14.13
C GLY A 548 -35.08 7.17 13.95
N GLY A 549 -34.58 7.74 12.86
CA GLY A 549 -34.76 9.13 12.47
C GLY A 549 -36.15 9.40 11.90
N LYS A 550 -36.40 10.65 11.49
CA LYS A 550 -37.70 11.08 10.93
C LYS A 550 -38.00 10.42 9.58
N ASN A 551 -37.00 10.23 8.74
CA ASN A 551 -37.15 9.57 7.45
C ASN A 551 -36.52 8.18 7.51
N PRO A 552 -37.28 7.10 7.32
CA PRO A 552 -36.75 5.74 7.33
C PRO A 552 -35.66 5.49 6.29
N LEU A 553 -35.65 6.23 5.17
CA LEU A 553 -34.61 6.13 4.14
C LEU A 553 -33.24 6.59 4.64
N ASP A 554 -33.18 7.42 5.69
CA ASP A 554 -31.93 7.86 6.31
C ASP A 554 -31.18 6.71 7.02
N ALA A 555 -31.87 5.60 7.33
CA ALA A 555 -31.24 4.39 7.85
C ALA A 555 -30.62 3.50 6.76
N THR A 556 -30.82 3.83 5.49
CA THR A 556 -30.37 3.04 4.33
C THR A 556 -29.17 3.67 3.66
N GLY A 557 -28.54 2.95 2.71
CA GLY A 557 -27.51 3.47 1.81
C GLY A 557 -28.06 4.21 0.58
N VAL A 558 -29.37 4.45 0.50
CA VAL A 558 -29.98 5.24 -0.59
C VAL A 558 -29.57 6.69 -0.45
N HIS A 559 -29.09 7.28 -1.54
CA HIS A 559 -28.68 8.68 -1.55
C HIS A 559 -29.90 9.61 -1.53
N PRO A 560 -29.86 10.76 -0.81
CA PRO A 560 -31.00 11.68 -0.74
C PRO A 560 -31.54 12.17 -2.09
N GLU A 561 -30.69 12.29 -3.12
CA GLU A 561 -31.11 12.65 -4.48
C GLU A 561 -32.09 11.64 -5.10
N SER A 562 -32.07 10.40 -4.64
CA SER A 562 -32.93 9.32 -5.13
C SER A 562 -34.17 9.08 -4.27
N TYR A 563 -34.42 9.87 -3.22
CA TYR A 563 -35.57 9.66 -2.32
C TYR A 563 -36.90 9.74 -3.05
N GLY A 564 -37.08 10.76 -3.91
CA GLY A 564 -38.34 10.89 -4.66
C GLY A 564 -38.63 9.71 -5.60
N ALA A 565 -37.59 9.18 -6.26
CA ALA A 565 -37.73 7.99 -7.09
C ALA A 565 -37.99 6.75 -6.24
N THR A 566 -37.37 6.64 -5.06
CA THR A 566 -37.56 5.53 -4.12
C THR A 566 -38.96 5.52 -3.55
N GLU A 567 -39.52 6.64 -3.16
CA GLU A 567 -40.89 6.77 -2.67
C GLU A 567 -41.92 6.34 -3.75
N LYS A 568 -41.73 6.82 -5.00
CA LYS A 568 -42.58 6.38 -6.15
C LYS A 568 -42.45 4.87 -6.42
N LEU A 569 -41.23 4.29 -6.23
CA LEU A 569 -41.01 2.85 -6.36
C LEU A 569 -41.83 2.09 -5.30
N LEU A 570 -41.78 2.53 -4.02
CA LEU A 570 -42.50 1.91 -2.94
C LEU A 570 -44.02 1.96 -3.15
N GLU A 571 -44.56 3.14 -3.47
CA GLU A 571 -46.00 3.30 -3.77
C GLU A 571 -46.45 2.36 -4.91
N ARG A 572 -45.66 2.27 -5.98
CA ARG A 572 -46.00 1.41 -7.13
C ARG A 572 -45.98 -0.07 -6.77
N GLN A 573 -45.05 -0.48 -5.93
CA GLN A 573 -44.98 -1.86 -5.42
C GLN A 573 -45.88 -2.12 -4.21
N ARG A 574 -46.72 -1.14 -3.80
CA ARG A 574 -47.64 -1.18 -2.67
C ARG A 574 -46.95 -1.35 -1.31
N PHE A 575 -45.78 -0.77 -1.15
CA PHE A 575 -45.05 -0.66 0.10
C PHE A 575 -45.08 0.79 0.61
N THR A 576 -44.80 0.96 1.89
CA THR A 576 -44.76 2.25 2.58
C THR A 576 -43.36 2.53 3.17
N LEU A 577 -43.11 3.76 3.61
CA LEU A 577 -41.91 4.10 4.37
C LEU A 577 -41.85 3.37 5.73
N GLU A 578 -43.00 3.00 6.30
CA GLU A 578 -43.07 2.20 7.53
C GLU A 578 -42.56 0.77 7.29
N ASP A 579 -42.76 0.21 6.10
CA ASP A 579 -42.23 -1.10 5.72
C ASP A 579 -40.70 -1.06 5.63
N VAL A 580 -40.13 0.07 5.21
CA VAL A 580 -38.68 0.29 5.25
C VAL A 580 -38.18 0.30 6.69
N ALA A 581 -38.83 1.04 7.56
CA ALA A 581 -38.51 1.11 9.00
C ALA A 581 -38.60 -0.26 9.69
N GLY A 582 -39.61 -1.05 9.31
CA GLY A 582 -39.84 -2.39 9.85
C GLY A 582 -38.96 -3.49 9.25
N GLY A 583 -38.17 -3.21 8.19
CA GLY A 583 -37.39 -4.23 7.49
C GLY A 583 -38.23 -5.25 6.71
N ASN A 584 -39.47 -4.90 6.35
CA ASN A 584 -40.47 -5.80 5.78
C ASN A 584 -40.46 -5.90 4.25
N LEU A 585 -39.34 -5.47 3.60
CA LEU A 585 -39.21 -5.41 2.15
C LEU A 585 -38.51 -6.64 1.52
N SER A 586 -38.41 -7.73 2.26
CA SER A 586 -37.85 -8.98 1.76
C SER A 586 -38.62 -9.48 0.53
N GLY A 587 -37.93 -9.62 -0.61
CA GLY A 587 -38.56 -10.04 -1.87
C GLY A 587 -39.04 -8.90 -2.76
N LEU A 588 -38.73 -7.63 -2.45
CA LEU A 588 -38.99 -6.48 -3.32
C LEU A 588 -38.46 -6.69 -4.75
N SER A 589 -37.25 -7.28 -4.89
CA SER A 589 -36.64 -7.60 -6.18
C SER A 589 -37.50 -8.52 -7.05
N LYS A 590 -38.27 -9.42 -6.44
CA LYS A 590 -39.18 -10.33 -7.14
C LYS A 590 -40.44 -9.65 -7.65
N THR A 591 -40.81 -8.50 -7.08
CA THR A 591 -41.97 -7.72 -7.53
C THR A 591 -41.66 -6.85 -8.75
N VAL A 592 -40.39 -6.51 -8.97
CA VAL A 592 -39.90 -5.73 -10.10
C VAL A 592 -39.65 -6.66 -11.28
N LYS A 593 -40.61 -6.72 -12.21
CA LYS A 593 -40.55 -7.62 -13.39
C LYS A 593 -39.70 -7.08 -14.55
N ASP A 594 -39.66 -5.76 -14.71
CA ASP A 594 -38.96 -5.09 -15.81
C ASP A 594 -38.22 -3.84 -15.26
N TYR A 595 -36.95 -4.02 -14.96
CA TYR A 595 -36.08 -2.94 -14.44
C TYR A 595 -35.91 -1.80 -15.44
N LYS A 596 -35.79 -2.12 -16.73
CA LYS A 596 -35.57 -1.13 -17.77
C LYS A 596 -36.78 -0.20 -17.94
N LYS A 597 -37.98 -0.76 -17.97
CA LYS A 597 -39.21 0.03 -18.07
C LYS A 597 -39.43 0.87 -16.80
N LEU A 598 -39.24 0.25 -15.64
CA LEU A 598 -39.45 0.94 -14.36
C LEU A 598 -38.42 2.06 -14.14
N SER A 599 -37.17 1.88 -14.54
CA SER A 599 -36.13 2.91 -14.44
C SER A 599 -36.48 4.15 -15.29
N GLN A 600 -37.00 3.95 -16.49
CA GLN A 600 -37.47 5.04 -17.37
C GLN A 600 -38.64 5.81 -16.74
N GLU A 601 -39.59 5.10 -16.14
CA GLU A 601 -40.74 5.71 -15.48
C GLU A 601 -40.39 6.47 -14.20
N LEU A 602 -39.33 6.05 -13.50
CA LEU A 602 -38.83 6.70 -12.30
C LEU A 602 -37.76 7.76 -12.61
N GLU A 603 -37.40 7.94 -13.87
CA GLU A 603 -36.38 8.90 -14.33
C GLU A 603 -35.00 8.68 -13.65
N ILE A 604 -34.64 7.42 -13.38
CA ILE A 604 -33.34 7.02 -12.84
C ILE A 604 -32.69 5.95 -13.70
N GLY A 605 -31.38 5.71 -13.53
CA GLY A 605 -30.68 4.65 -14.24
C GLY A 605 -31.09 3.24 -13.78
N GLU A 606 -30.96 2.26 -14.67
CA GLU A 606 -31.30 0.87 -14.38
C GLU A 606 -30.41 0.27 -13.26
N ILE A 607 -29.10 0.62 -13.26
CA ILE A 607 -28.15 0.18 -12.23
C ILE A 607 -28.51 0.81 -10.89
N THR A 608 -28.83 2.10 -10.88
CA THR A 608 -29.27 2.84 -9.69
C THR A 608 -30.54 2.24 -9.09
N LEU A 609 -31.53 1.91 -9.94
CA LEU A 609 -32.74 1.22 -9.49
C LEU A 609 -32.42 -0.14 -8.85
N GLY A 610 -31.54 -0.92 -9.48
CA GLY A 610 -31.08 -2.21 -8.95
C GLY A 610 -30.40 -2.09 -7.59
N ASP A 611 -29.58 -1.07 -7.40
CA ASP A 611 -28.92 -0.79 -6.12
C ASP A 611 -29.92 -0.35 -5.04
N ILE A 612 -30.89 0.50 -5.38
CA ILE A 612 -31.96 0.91 -4.46
C ILE A 612 -32.78 -0.30 -4.00
N VAL A 613 -33.21 -1.16 -4.92
CA VAL A 613 -34.00 -2.37 -4.59
C VAL A 613 -33.22 -3.28 -3.64
N LYS A 614 -31.95 -3.54 -3.92
CA LYS A 614 -31.09 -4.36 -3.05
C LYS A 614 -30.91 -3.77 -1.66
N GLU A 615 -30.73 -2.45 -1.59
CA GLU A 615 -30.56 -1.74 -0.32
C GLU A 615 -31.84 -1.76 0.52
N LEU A 616 -33.01 -1.62 -0.11
CA LEU A 616 -34.30 -1.68 0.56
C LEU A 616 -34.68 -3.09 1.05
N GLU A 617 -34.27 -4.14 0.33
CA GLU A 617 -34.52 -5.53 0.77
C GLU A 617 -33.74 -5.88 2.05
N LYS A 618 -32.56 -5.30 2.22
CA LYS A 618 -31.68 -5.52 3.38
C LYS A 618 -31.10 -4.18 3.82
N PRO A 619 -31.92 -3.33 4.43
CA PRO A 619 -31.46 -2.00 4.82
C PRO A 619 -30.33 -2.09 5.85
N ALA A 620 -29.34 -1.24 5.69
CA ALA A 620 -28.17 -1.17 6.58
C ALA A 620 -27.38 -2.49 6.73
N ARG A 621 -27.42 -3.37 5.71
CA ARG A 621 -26.61 -4.59 5.71
C ARG A 621 -25.12 -4.25 5.91
N ASP A 622 -24.50 -4.88 6.89
CA ASP A 622 -23.07 -4.81 7.08
C ASP A 622 -22.39 -5.82 6.13
N PRO A 623 -21.58 -5.38 5.16
CA PRO A 623 -20.89 -6.29 4.24
C PRO A 623 -19.89 -7.21 4.95
N ARG A 624 -19.52 -6.92 6.19
CA ARG A 624 -18.62 -7.73 7.00
C ARG A 624 -19.26 -9.00 7.54
N ASP A 625 -20.59 -9.07 7.60
CA ASP A 625 -21.32 -10.26 8.12
C ASP A 625 -21.09 -11.52 7.27
N GLU A 626 -20.66 -11.36 6.01
CA GLU A 626 -20.34 -12.46 5.09
C GLU A 626 -18.88 -12.93 5.19
N MET A 627 -18.05 -12.22 5.94
CA MET A 627 -16.64 -12.57 6.12
C MET A 627 -16.46 -13.66 7.19
N PRO A 628 -15.37 -14.44 7.13
CA PRO A 628 -15.07 -15.45 8.15
C PRO A 628 -14.94 -14.83 9.54
N LYS A 629 -15.63 -15.40 10.53
CA LYS A 629 -15.51 -14.96 11.93
C LYS A 629 -14.25 -15.50 12.56
N PRO A 630 -13.62 -14.77 13.50
CA PRO A 630 -12.46 -15.25 14.25
C PRO A 630 -12.75 -16.58 14.96
N ILE A 631 -11.75 -17.45 15.03
CA ILE A 631 -11.85 -18.71 15.79
C ILE A 631 -11.70 -18.41 17.28
N LEU A 632 -12.75 -18.66 18.04
CA LEU A 632 -12.73 -18.56 19.50
C LEU A 632 -12.22 -19.87 20.12
N ARG A 633 -11.29 -19.76 21.08
CA ARG A 633 -10.55 -20.88 21.65
C ARG A 633 -10.84 -21.06 23.15
N THR A 634 -10.63 -22.28 23.61
CA THR A 634 -10.65 -22.65 25.03
C THR A 634 -9.39 -23.37 25.48
N ASP A 635 -8.55 -23.83 24.57
CA ASP A 635 -7.35 -24.62 24.77
C ASP A 635 -6.22 -24.22 23.82
N VAL A 636 -5.00 -24.68 24.12
CA VAL A 636 -3.79 -24.47 23.30
C VAL A 636 -3.22 -25.80 22.87
N LEU A 637 -2.77 -25.88 21.61
CA LEU A 637 -1.86 -26.92 21.13
C LEU A 637 -0.40 -26.45 21.29
N ASP A 638 0.47 -27.32 21.78
CA ASP A 638 1.92 -27.06 21.76
C ASP A 638 2.52 -27.58 20.44
N MET A 639 3.60 -26.97 19.95
CA MET A 639 4.33 -27.48 18.78
C MET A 639 4.77 -28.94 18.93
N LYS A 640 5.01 -29.37 20.17
CA LYS A 640 5.37 -30.79 20.46
C LYS A 640 4.22 -31.79 20.20
N ASP A 641 3.00 -31.30 20.24
CA ASP A 641 1.79 -32.11 20.04
C ASP A 641 1.47 -32.28 18.55
N LEU A 642 2.10 -31.47 17.69
CA LEU A 642 1.90 -31.52 16.25
C LEU A 642 2.60 -32.78 15.67
N LYS A 643 1.85 -33.55 14.90
CA LYS A 643 2.34 -34.71 14.16
C LYS A 643 2.19 -34.48 12.66
N GLU A 644 3.12 -34.96 11.88
CA GLU A 644 2.99 -34.97 10.42
C GLU A 644 1.71 -35.68 10.00
N GLY A 645 1.01 -35.09 9.04
CA GLY A 645 -0.30 -35.55 8.57
C GLY A 645 -1.49 -35.06 9.38
N MET A 646 -1.31 -34.35 10.51
CA MET A 646 -2.38 -33.81 11.33
C MET A 646 -3.10 -32.70 10.57
N ILE A 647 -4.44 -32.76 10.50
CA ILE A 647 -5.28 -31.74 9.86
C ILE A 647 -5.83 -30.82 10.94
N LEU A 648 -5.66 -29.52 10.74
CA LEU A 648 -6.05 -28.48 11.68
C LEU A 648 -6.75 -27.35 10.95
N LYS A 649 -7.68 -26.68 11.64
CA LYS A 649 -8.19 -25.38 11.18
C LYS A 649 -7.26 -24.28 11.65
N GLY A 650 -6.92 -23.38 10.73
CA GLY A 650 -6.11 -22.22 11.03
C GLY A 650 -6.66 -20.95 10.42
N THR A 651 -6.18 -19.82 10.93
CA THR A 651 -6.50 -18.50 10.39
C THR A 651 -5.31 -17.94 9.64
N VAL A 652 -5.50 -17.50 8.42
CA VAL A 652 -4.45 -16.82 7.63
C VAL A 652 -4.09 -15.51 8.30
N ARG A 653 -2.85 -15.40 8.78
CA ARG A 653 -2.32 -14.21 9.48
C ARG A 653 -1.67 -13.20 8.56
N ASN A 654 -0.93 -13.73 7.56
CA ASN A 654 -0.18 -12.90 6.64
C ASN A 654 -0.05 -13.61 5.29
N VAL A 655 -0.11 -12.83 4.22
CA VAL A 655 0.08 -13.28 2.84
C VAL A 655 1.29 -12.57 2.26
N ILE A 656 2.23 -13.33 1.76
CA ILE A 656 3.48 -12.85 1.16
C ILE A 656 3.69 -13.52 -0.20
N ASP A 657 4.60 -13.01 -1.02
CA ASP A 657 4.79 -13.46 -2.41
C ASP A 657 5.05 -14.97 -2.56
N PHE A 658 5.73 -15.59 -1.60
CA PHE A 658 6.09 -17.01 -1.66
C PHE A 658 5.22 -17.93 -0.82
N GLY A 659 4.19 -17.42 -0.14
CA GLY A 659 3.29 -18.26 0.65
C GLY A 659 2.42 -17.49 1.63
N VAL A 660 1.82 -18.24 2.56
CA VAL A 660 0.97 -17.67 3.61
C VAL A 660 1.36 -18.21 4.98
N PHE A 661 1.26 -17.35 5.97
CA PHE A 661 1.41 -17.72 7.37
C PHE A 661 0.03 -17.98 7.98
N VAL A 662 -0.12 -19.15 8.58
CA VAL A 662 -1.37 -19.62 9.14
C VAL A 662 -1.20 -19.91 10.64
N ASP A 663 -2.02 -19.25 11.45
CA ASP A 663 -2.15 -19.54 12.87
C ASP A 663 -3.03 -20.79 13.07
N ILE A 664 -2.42 -21.88 13.48
CA ILE A 664 -3.08 -23.18 13.72
C ILE A 664 -3.33 -23.45 15.21
N GLY A 665 -3.16 -22.41 16.06
CA GLY A 665 -3.37 -22.56 17.51
C GLY A 665 -2.16 -23.00 18.31
N VAL A 666 -0.98 -23.03 17.67
CA VAL A 666 0.32 -23.15 18.34
C VAL A 666 1.03 -21.80 18.34
N HIS A 667 2.08 -21.68 19.17
CA HIS A 667 2.78 -20.39 19.36
C HIS A 667 3.61 -19.89 18.19
N GLN A 668 3.64 -20.64 17.09
CA GLN A 668 4.37 -20.32 15.88
C GLN A 668 3.43 -20.50 14.69
N ASP A 669 3.32 -19.45 13.87
CA ASP A 669 2.58 -19.55 12.62
C ASP A 669 3.23 -20.59 11.69
N GLY A 670 2.43 -21.43 11.09
CA GLY A 670 2.88 -22.37 10.07
C GLY A 670 2.94 -21.71 8.70
N LEU A 671 3.95 -22.04 7.92
CA LEU A 671 4.09 -21.56 6.55
C LEU A 671 3.48 -22.56 5.57
N VAL A 672 2.54 -22.10 4.76
CA VAL A 672 2.09 -22.79 3.54
C VAL A 672 2.79 -22.12 2.37
N HIS A 673 3.76 -22.81 1.75
CA HIS A 673 4.43 -22.28 0.56
C HIS A 673 3.44 -22.15 -0.60
N ILE A 674 3.64 -21.22 -1.53
CA ILE A 674 2.74 -20.96 -2.67
C ILE A 674 2.39 -22.21 -3.46
N SER A 675 3.33 -23.15 -3.62
CA SER A 675 3.11 -24.45 -4.28
C SER A 675 2.25 -25.43 -3.49
N GLN A 676 1.95 -25.12 -2.23
CA GLN A 676 1.18 -25.96 -1.31
C GLN A 676 -0.21 -25.40 -0.99
N ILE A 677 -0.59 -24.27 -1.56
CA ILE A 677 -1.88 -23.60 -1.30
C ILE A 677 -3.00 -24.28 -2.10
N THR A 678 -2.77 -24.55 -3.38
CA THR A 678 -3.77 -25.14 -4.29
C THR A 678 -3.10 -26.06 -5.31
N ASP A 679 -3.87 -26.95 -5.92
CA ASP A 679 -3.42 -27.81 -7.01
C ASP A 679 -3.31 -27.07 -8.35
N LYS A 680 -3.97 -25.92 -8.48
CA LYS A 680 -3.88 -25.05 -9.66
C LYS A 680 -2.66 -24.14 -9.54
N TYR A 681 -2.02 -23.86 -10.69
CA TYR A 681 -0.96 -22.86 -10.71
C TYR A 681 -1.51 -21.47 -10.42
N ILE A 682 -0.94 -20.78 -9.43
CA ILE A 682 -1.23 -19.40 -9.07
C ILE A 682 0.06 -18.58 -9.13
N LYS A 683 -0.03 -17.34 -9.54
CA LYS A 683 1.11 -16.41 -9.60
C LYS A 683 1.38 -15.79 -8.24
N HIS A 684 0.34 -15.56 -7.47
CA HIS A 684 0.41 -14.96 -6.14
C HIS A 684 -0.58 -15.64 -5.18
N PRO A 685 -0.21 -15.85 -3.90
CA PRO A 685 -1.08 -16.49 -2.91
C PRO A 685 -2.46 -15.84 -2.73
N LEU A 686 -2.58 -14.51 -2.92
CA LEU A 686 -3.85 -13.78 -2.84
C LEU A 686 -4.88 -14.18 -3.91
N GLU A 687 -4.49 -14.93 -4.93
CA GLU A 687 -5.44 -15.52 -5.90
C GLU A 687 -6.26 -16.65 -5.28
N ALA A 688 -5.79 -17.23 -4.17
CA ALA A 688 -6.42 -18.38 -3.54
C ALA A 688 -6.88 -18.11 -2.12
N VAL A 689 -6.18 -17.28 -1.34
CA VAL A 689 -6.47 -17.03 0.07
C VAL A 689 -6.20 -15.57 0.44
N SER A 690 -6.88 -15.09 1.49
CA SER A 690 -6.76 -13.73 2.02
C SER A 690 -6.50 -13.76 3.53
N VAL A 691 -5.93 -12.67 4.06
CA VAL A 691 -5.73 -12.51 5.51
C VAL A 691 -7.09 -12.59 6.22
N GLY A 692 -7.15 -13.37 7.29
CA GLY A 692 -8.36 -13.62 8.05
C GLY A 692 -9.17 -14.85 7.58
N ASP A 693 -8.85 -15.45 6.44
CA ASP A 693 -9.51 -16.67 5.99
C ASP A 693 -9.25 -17.82 6.97
N ILE A 694 -10.30 -18.62 7.18
CA ILE A 694 -10.20 -19.88 7.93
C ILE A 694 -9.98 -20.99 6.93
N VAL A 695 -8.84 -21.65 7.06
CA VAL A 695 -8.40 -22.68 6.13
C VAL A 695 -8.13 -24.00 6.86
N ASP A 696 -8.41 -25.11 6.20
CA ASP A 696 -7.96 -26.42 6.66
C ASP A 696 -6.52 -26.62 6.15
N VAL A 697 -5.62 -26.97 7.05
CA VAL A 697 -4.21 -27.21 6.75
C VAL A 697 -3.75 -28.54 7.32
N LYS A 698 -2.85 -29.21 6.61
CA LYS A 698 -2.20 -30.43 7.05
C LYS A 698 -0.73 -30.17 7.38
N VAL A 699 -0.28 -30.63 8.52
CA VAL A 699 1.11 -30.53 8.96
C VAL A 699 2.00 -31.41 8.07
N MET A 700 2.97 -30.78 7.39
CA MET A 700 3.96 -31.48 6.57
C MET A 700 5.21 -31.82 7.38
N SER A 701 5.72 -30.87 8.15
CA SER A 701 6.89 -31.08 9.01
C SER A 701 6.92 -30.07 10.15
N VAL A 702 7.56 -30.44 11.25
CA VAL A 702 7.76 -29.61 12.44
C VAL A 702 9.23 -29.64 12.82
N ASP A 703 9.91 -28.50 12.75
CA ASP A 703 11.27 -28.34 13.24
C ASP A 703 11.27 -27.61 14.58
N LEU A 704 11.35 -28.37 15.67
CA LEU A 704 11.32 -27.82 17.03
C LEU A 704 12.55 -26.96 17.35
N LYS A 705 13.71 -27.23 16.71
CA LYS A 705 14.95 -26.48 16.96
C LYS A 705 14.90 -25.11 16.28
N LYS A 706 14.45 -25.06 15.03
CA LYS A 706 14.33 -23.82 14.25
C LYS A 706 12.98 -23.13 14.45
N LYS A 707 12.07 -23.71 15.24
CA LYS A 707 10.70 -23.23 15.46
C LYS A 707 9.97 -22.98 14.13
N ARG A 708 10.05 -23.94 13.20
CA ARG A 708 9.39 -23.86 11.89
C ARG A 708 8.36 -24.95 11.73
N ILE A 709 7.20 -24.59 11.21
CA ILE A 709 6.10 -25.49 10.88
C ILE A 709 5.83 -25.33 9.39
N GLN A 710 5.88 -26.41 8.64
CA GLN A 710 5.49 -26.42 7.24
C GLN A 710 4.11 -27.07 7.10
N LEU A 711 3.25 -26.38 6.39
CA LEU A 711 1.86 -26.76 6.18
C LEU A 711 1.55 -26.92 4.69
N THR A 712 0.50 -27.67 4.40
CA THR A 712 -0.10 -27.75 3.06
C THR A 712 -1.61 -27.62 3.16
N MET A 713 -2.21 -27.00 2.17
CA MET A 713 -3.66 -26.97 1.94
C MET A 713 -4.08 -27.96 0.86
N ARG A 714 -3.12 -28.68 0.26
CA ARG A 714 -3.38 -29.65 -0.81
C ARG A 714 -3.71 -31.02 -0.24
N GLY A 715 -4.62 -31.73 -0.94
CA GLY A 715 -4.97 -33.09 -0.57
C GLY A 715 -5.66 -33.22 0.79
N ILE A 716 -6.39 -32.21 1.20
CA ILE A 716 -7.29 -32.21 2.36
C ILE A 716 -8.69 -32.38 1.78
N SER A 717 -9.22 -33.59 1.87
CA SER A 717 -10.59 -33.92 1.43
C SER A 717 -11.50 -34.10 2.63
#